data_3fde00edec1af30b0f084b4e6ad3805d
#
_entry.id   3fde00edec1af30b0f084b4e6ad3805d
#
_cell.length_a   1.000
_cell.length_b   1.000
_cell.length_c   1.000
_cell.angle_alpha   90.00
_cell.angle_beta   90.00
_cell.angle_gamma   90.00
#
_symmetry.space_group_name_H-M   'P 1'
#
loop_
_entity.id
_entity.type
_entity.pdbx_description
1 polymer ?
#
loop_
_entity_poly.entity_id
_entity_poly.type
_entity_poly.pdbx_seq_one_letter_code
_entity_poly.pdbx_strand_id
1 'polypeptide(L)'
;MIRNRRLATLASLTLAAAVSVALAPAQAAVESVQVVERIPFAPGVTFGQFGAYEKIRGIAHYALDPKAAANAAIVDLRHAPRDKRGRVLFSSEFILLRPANGQPASLIYDVNNRGGIAILGQVNGRSPANNDPTTAADAGDGFLMRHGFSLLFSAWTWDVAPPPAGIRPVVFAPPVAKGIKGKVQNEFTVNAPAEVVSYAGMRGLTYEPAKANDPHAQLTWRARPDDKRRPIPRSSWRFVAPEQPGGPGRVQLEGGFQPDTIYELTYVAQDPYVAGAGLAGIRDLLSYFRDHPFEGAPVPKNVLMFGISQSGRVIGRMLHDGLNVDESGRLVFDGAYLQVPGAGGSAGFNSRFAQPTRHPSMMEEHDYPADAFPFTSAPSRDPSTGKTGSTMDRARDSQGRLPKLILANTSTEFWNRGASLIGTTPDGAADVAPADNVRIYGFMGAQHYVGRSRTRAPFTACVSTSDHYLPMRALIVALDDWTSSGKPPPANAYPLLADGTLTTVADYRAIFPKGLGITPPEQNLREPRLDFGRRFAKQGIADTVPPKHGDDYETRVPTPDADGNDRGGVRLVELQAPLGTHTGWNMRAADTGFAWATSRFDGSFVPFARTEAERLAAGDPRPSLEVRYASRDAYAAAVSAAAGRQVAAGLLLAEDVERTMKENVGLYDRILARDPSDQSCNYLFAK
;
A
#
# COMPACT_ATOMS: atom_id res chain seq x y z
N MET A 1 52.78 -13.72 -83.43
CA MET A 1 52.98 -12.35 -83.05
C MET A 1 51.91 -11.91 -82.09
N ILE A 2 52.22 -11.83 -80.82
CA ILE A 2 51.25 -11.68 -79.78
C ILE A 2 51.52 -10.35 -79.11
N ARG A 3 50.51 -9.51 -78.96
CA ARG A 3 50.59 -8.24 -78.23
C ARG A 3 49.76 -8.31 -76.95
N ASN A 4 50.44 -8.27 -75.82
CA ASN A 4 49.84 -8.14 -74.51
C ASN A 4 49.23 -6.76 -74.33
N ARG A 5 47.96 -6.71 -73.83
CA ARG A 5 47.39 -5.51 -73.20
C ARG A 5 47.17 -5.79 -71.71
N ARG A 6 47.82 -5.04 -70.88
CA ARG A 6 47.60 -4.99 -69.42
C ARG A 6 46.42 -4.06 -69.13
N LEU A 7 45.40 -4.56 -68.44
CA LEU A 7 44.32 -3.80 -67.86
C LEU A 7 44.76 -3.40 -66.43
N ALA A 8 44.78 -2.07 -66.16
CA ALA A 8 44.98 -1.50 -64.85
C ALA A 8 43.58 -1.34 -64.16
N THR A 9 43.39 -2.00 -63.03
CA THR A 9 42.20 -1.84 -62.19
C THR A 9 42.47 -0.75 -61.17
N LEU A 10 41.71 0.37 -61.26
CA LEU A 10 41.64 1.40 -60.21
C LEU A 10 40.72 0.91 -59.09
N ALA A 11 41.26 0.71 -57.91
CA ALA A 11 40.48 0.48 -56.69
C ALA A 11 40.15 1.84 -56.04
N SER A 12 38.86 2.20 -56.07
CA SER A 12 38.34 3.35 -55.34
C SER A 12 38.12 2.98 -53.88
N LEU A 13 38.93 3.51 -52.97
CA LEU A 13 38.67 3.44 -51.51
C LEU A 13 37.64 4.50 -51.14
N THR A 14 36.43 4.08 -50.83
CA THR A 14 35.41 4.90 -50.16
C THR A 14 35.68 4.87 -48.67
N LEU A 15 36.13 5.97 -48.10
CA LEU A 15 36.30 6.19 -46.65
C LEU A 15 34.91 6.49 -46.05
N ALA A 16 34.27 5.49 -45.42
CA ALA A 16 33.07 5.71 -44.63
C ALA A 16 33.44 6.36 -43.29
N ALA A 17 33.18 7.66 -43.16
CA ALA A 17 33.29 8.36 -41.88
C ALA A 17 32.12 7.90 -40.98
N ALA A 18 32.40 7.03 -40.01
CA ALA A 18 31.48 6.73 -38.92
C ALA A 18 31.37 7.98 -38.05
N VAL A 19 30.25 8.70 -38.17
CA VAL A 19 29.85 9.75 -37.22
C VAL A 19 29.38 9.02 -35.95
N SER A 20 30.28 8.91 -34.98
CA SER A 20 29.95 8.54 -33.61
C SER A 20 29.13 9.68 -33.01
N VAL A 21 27.80 9.56 -33.03
CA VAL A 21 26.94 10.39 -32.20
C VAL A 21 27.23 9.97 -30.76
N ALA A 22 28.08 10.72 -30.08
CA ALA A 22 28.19 10.62 -28.63
C ALA A 22 26.81 11.01 -28.06
N LEU A 23 26.02 10.03 -27.69
CA LEU A 23 24.85 10.25 -26.84
C LEU A 23 25.40 10.86 -25.55
N ALA A 24 25.11 12.14 -25.32
CA ALA A 24 25.33 12.74 -24.01
C ALA A 24 24.64 11.81 -22.97
N PRO A 25 25.31 11.52 -21.85
CA PRO A 25 24.67 10.70 -20.81
C PRO A 25 23.34 11.35 -20.49
N ALA A 26 22.26 10.53 -20.51
CA ALA A 26 20.95 10.99 -20.10
C ALA A 26 21.09 11.50 -18.67
N GLN A 27 20.99 12.81 -18.52
CA GLN A 27 21.11 13.47 -17.23
C GLN A 27 19.83 13.14 -16.48
N ALA A 28 19.94 12.66 -15.23
CA ALA A 28 18.77 12.42 -14.37
C ALA A 28 17.86 13.66 -14.44
N ALA A 29 16.54 13.45 -14.50
CA ALA A 29 15.59 14.57 -14.63
C ALA A 29 15.57 15.51 -13.41
N VAL A 30 16.34 15.21 -12.35
CA VAL A 30 16.64 16.15 -11.26
C VAL A 30 17.61 17.21 -11.75
N GLU A 31 17.12 18.45 -11.91
CA GLU A 31 17.96 19.59 -12.30
C GLU A 31 18.83 20.12 -11.16
N SER A 32 18.27 20.15 -9.95
CA SER A 32 18.98 20.61 -8.75
C SER A 32 18.32 20.08 -7.48
N VAL A 33 19.15 19.98 -6.45
CA VAL A 33 18.71 19.67 -5.09
C VAL A 33 19.16 20.82 -4.20
N GLN A 34 18.20 21.42 -3.48
CA GLN A 34 18.43 22.49 -2.52
C GLN A 34 18.29 21.96 -1.11
N VAL A 35 19.33 22.02 -0.28
CA VAL A 35 19.23 21.75 1.15
C VAL A 35 18.59 22.93 1.85
N VAL A 36 17.52 22.69 2.62
CA VAL A 36 16.78 23.72 3.36
C VAL A 36 17.09 23.67 4.86
N GLU A 37 17.35 22.46 5.36
CA GLU A 37 17.62 22.22 6.79
C GLU A 37 18.58 21.05 6.95
N ARG A 38 19.51 21.16 7.91
CA ARG A 38 20.37 20.05 8.37
C ARG A 38 20.53 20.14 9.85
N ILE A 39 20.03 19.14 10.58
CA ILE A 39 20.01 19.09 12.04
C ILE A 39 20.31 17.68 12.53
N PRO A 40 20.76 17.50 13.80
CA PRO A 40 20.81 16.17 14.40
C PRO A 40 19.42 15.54 14.45
N PHE A 41 19.34 14.24 14.11
CA PHE A 41 18.15 13.41 14.34
C PHE A 41 18.29 12.71 15.69
N ALA A 42 17.23 12.73 16.52
CA ALA A 42 17.23 12.16 17.86
C ALA A 42 18.45 12.64 18.71
N PRO A 43 18.60 13.96 18.99
CA PRO A 43 19.79 14.49 19.65
C PRO A 43 20.12 13.75 20.94
N GLY A 44 21.39 13.40 21.14
CA GLY A 44 21.88 12.66 22.30
C GLY A 44 21.72 11.14 22.23
N VAL A 45 21.10 10.60 21.17
CA VAL A 45 20.98 9.15 20.94
C VAL A 45 22.07 8.67 20.00
N THR A 46 22.66 7.51 20.30
CA THR A 46 23.57 6.78 19.42
C THR A 46 22.98 5.43 19.05
N PHE A 47 23.14 5.02 17.78
CA PHE A 47 22.53 3.82 17.24
C PHE A 47 23.61 2.74 16.95
N GLY A 48 24.09 2.10 18.00
CA GLY A 48 25.09 1.04 17.90
C GLY A 48 26.37 1.52 17.17
N GLN A 49 26.88 0.72 16.26
CA GLN A 49 28.09 1.02 15.49
C GLN A 49 27.93 2.17 14.47
N PHE A 50 26.70 2.55 14.14
CA PHE A 50 26.41 3.62 13.19
C PHE A 50 26.41 5.03 13.82
N GLY A 51 26.45 5.12 15.15
CA GLY A 51 26.59 6.37 15.90
C GLY A 51 25.34 7.25 15.84
N ALA A 52 25.57 8.57 15.84
CA ALA A 52 24.48 9.54 15.72
C ALA A 52 23.94 9.63 14.29
N TYR A 53 22.68 10.06 14.17
CA TYR A 53 22.03 10.33 12.88
C TYR A 53 21.78 11.82 12.68
N GLU A 54 21.69 12.22 11.45
CA GLU A 54 21.29 13.56 11.04
C GLU A 54 20.04 13.50 10.16
N LYS A 55 19.29 14.59 10.20
CA LYS A 55 18.16 14.87 9.32
C LYS A 55 18.53 15.97 8.37
N ILE A 56 18.34 15.72 7.07
CA ILE A 56 18.47 16.70 6.00
C ILE A 56 17.10 16.85 5.35
N ARG A 57 16.58 18.07 5.29
CA ARG A 57 15.39 18.42 4.53
C ARG A 57 15.80 19.23 3.31
N GLY A 58 15.23 18.93 2.15
CA GLY A 58 15.56 19.62 0.92
C GLY A 58 14.40 19.67 -0.04
N ILE A 59 14.65 20.37 -1.16
CA ILE A 59 13.74 20.47 -2.31
C ILE A 59 14.46 19.92 -3.52
N ALA A 60 13.88 18.95 -4.19
CA ALA A 60 14.31 18.47 -5.49
C ALA A 60 13.51 19.16 -6.58
N HIS A 61 14.22 19.74 -7.56
CA HIS A 61 13.65 20.37 -8.75
C HIS A 61 13.84 19.46 -9.95
N TYR A 62 12.76 19.20 -10.67
CA TYR A 62 12.71 18.25 -11.77
C TYR A 62 12.38 18.94 -13.10
N ALA A 63 12.87 18.36 -14.19
CA ALA A 63 12.58 18.81 -15.53
C ALA A 63 12.44 17.60 -16.48
N LEU A 64 11.22 17.12 -16.64
CA LEU A 64 10.91 15.96 -17.48
C LEU A 64 10.80 16.35 -18.96
N ASP A 65 11.44 15.58 -19.82
CA ASP A 65 11.16 15.64 -21.26
C ASP A 65 9.91 14.80 -21.58
N PRO A 66 8.80 15.41 -22.02
CA PRO A 66 7.58 14.67 -22.36
C PRO A 66 7.71 13.80 -23.62
N LYS A 67 8.85 13.88 -24.33
CA LYS A 67 9.15 13.04 -25.49
C LYS A 67 10.04 11.85 -25.16
N ALA A 68 10.68 11.84 -23.99
CA ALA A 68 11.52 10.73 -23.57
C ALA A 68 10.69 9.45 -23.38
N ALA A 69 11.19 8.30 -23.86
CA ALA A 69 10.51 7.02 -23.79
C ALA A 69 10.17 6.61 -22.34
N ALA A 70 11.06 6.89 -21.38
CA ALA A 70 10.86 6.64 -19.96
C ALA A 70 9.70 7.44 -19.35
N ASN A 71 9.27 8.54 -19.98
CA ASN A 71 8.16 9.39 -19.55
C ASN A 71 6.86 9.12 -20.32
N ALA A 72 6.87 8.21 -21.29
CA ALA A 72 5.71 7.94 -22.17
C ALA A 72 4.49 7.42 -21.41
N ALA A 73 4.68 6.76 -20.27
CA ALA A 73 3.60 6.25 -19.44
C ALA A 73 2.91 7.34 -18.60
N ILE A 74 3.51 8.54 -18.45
CA ILE A 74 2.94 9.61 -17.60
C ILE A 74 1.78 10.28 -18.32
N VAL A 75 0.58 10.02 -17.81
CA VAL A 75 -0.67 10.55 -18.39
C VAL A 75 -0.68 12.09 -18.31
N ASP A 76 -1.09 12.73 -19.41
CA ASP A 76 -1.21 14.18 -19.57
C ASP A 76 0.10 14.99 -19.46
N LEU A 77 1.27 14.37 -19.30
CA LEU A 77 2.53 15.11 -19.21
C LEU A 77 2.75 16.06 -20.40
N ARG A 78 2.38 15.65 -21.60
CA ARG A 78 2.47 16.44 -22.83
C ARG A 78 1.58 17.70 -22.84
N HIS A 79 0.58 17.76 -21.98
CA HIS A 79 -0.36 18.87 -21.85
C HIS A 79 0.03 19.87 -20.75
N ALA A 80 1.04 19.55 -19.95
CA ALA A 80 1.57 20.47 -18.94
C ALA A 80 2.39 21.61 -19.58
N PRO A 81 2.47 22.78 -18.93
CA PRO A 81 3.34 23.88 -19.34
C PRO A 81 4.80 23.43 -19.44
N ARG A 82 5.52 24.00 -20.41
CA ARG A 82 6.93 23.67 -20.69
C ARG A 82 7.84 24.88 -20.55
N ASP A 83 9.06 24.64 -20.13
CA ASP A 83 10.13 25.64 -20.16
C ASP A 83 10.61 25.94 -21.61
N LYS A 84 11.55 26.84 -21.74
CA LYS A 84 12.16 27.21 -23.07
C LYS A 84 12.87 26.02 -23.74
N ARG A 85 13.26 24.98 -22.99
CA ARG A 85 13.89 23.75 -23.48
C ARG A 85 12.86 22.66 -23.81
N GLY A 86 11.56 22.95 -23.64
CA GLY A 86 10.46 22.02 -23.93
C GLY A 86 10.17 21.03 -22.81
N ARG A 87 10.72 21.20 -21.61
CA ARG A 87 10.58 20.29 -20.46
C ARG A 87 9.50 20.75 -19.50
N VAL A 88 8.88 19.82 -18.82
CA VAL A 88 7.88 20.05 -17.78
C VAL A 88 8.57 20.15 -16.43
N LEU A 89 8.42 21.32 -15.77
CA LEU A 89 9.05 21.59 -14.48
C LEU A 89 8.10 21.31 -13.33
N PHE A 90 8.64 20.74 -12.25
CA PHE A 90 7.94 20.57 -10.98
C PHE A 90 8.95 20.40 -9.83
N SER A 91 8.48 20.34 -8.60
CA SER A 91 9.34 20.13 -7.43
C SER A 91 8.67 19.27 -6.36
N SER A 92 9.48 18.63 -5.55
CA SER A 92 9.03 17.97 -4.33
C SER A 92 10.01 18.19 -3.17
N GLU A 93 9.48 18.38 -1.98
CA GLU A 93 10.30 18.32 -0.78
C GLU A 93 10.64 16.88 -0.42
N PHE A 94 11.81 16.70 0.21
CA PHE A 94 12.25 15.42 0.75
C PHE A 94 12.85 15.57 2.16
N ILE A 95 12.89 14.46 2.89
CA ILE A 95 13.60 14.29 4.15
C ILE A 95 14.52 13.08 4.01
N LEU A 96 15.78 13.24 4.40
CA LEU A 96 16.77 12.16 4.49
C LEU A 96 17.26 12.04 5.93
N LEU A 97 17.12 10.84 6.51
CA LEU A 97 17.74 10.46 7.78
C LEU A 97 18.91 9.52 7.49
N ARG A 98 20.10 9.83 7.98
CA ARG A 98 21.29 9.03 7.71
C ARG A 98 22.33 9.09 8.84
N PRO A 99 23.30 8.14 8.90
CA PRO A 99 24.44 8.25 9.79
C PRO A 99 25.19 9.57 9.60
N ALA A 100 25.41 10.32 10.70
CA ALA A 100 26.07 11.63 10.64
C ALA A 100 27.58 11.55 10.36
N ASN A 101 28.20 10.37 10.56
CA ASN A 101 29.61 10.11 10.27
C ASN A 101 29.91 9.78 8.80
N GLY A 102 28.88 9.84 7.92
CA GLY A 102 29.03 9.58 6.50
C GLY A 102 29.33 8.12 6.14
N GLN A 103 29.08 7.14 7.03
CA GLN A 103 29.25 5.73 6.68
C GLN A 103 28.30 5.34 5.54
N PRO A 104 28.78 4.53 4.56
CA PRO A 104 27.92 3.98 3.52
C PRO A 104 26.87 3.06 4.13
N ALA A 105 25.60 3.35 3.85
CA ALA A 105 24.44 2.59 4.32
C ALA A 105 23.57 2.15 3.14
N SER A 106 22.74 1.13 3.32
CA SER A 106 21.63 0.88 2.42
C SER A 106 20.58 1.98 2.58
N LEU A 107 20.05 2.48 1.48
CA LEU A 107 19.02 3.50 1.46
C LEU A 107 17.66 2.83 1.32
N ILE A 108 16.74 3.10 2.27
CA ILE A 108 15.33 2.75 2.12
C ILE A 108 14.55 4.01 1.75
N TYR A 109 13.92 4.00 0.59
CA TYR A 109 12.92 5.00 0.24
C TYR A 109 11.55 4.55 0.76
N ASP A 110 11.00 5.25 1.75
CA ASP A 110 9.62 5.04 2.21
C ASP A 110 8.66 5.89 1.36
N VAL A 111 7.85 5.22 0.57
CA VAL A 111 6.74 5.86 -0.13
C VAL A 111 5.71 6.28 0.92
N ASN A 112 5.74 7.55 1.33
CA ASN A 112 4.84 8.02 2.38
C ASN A 112 3.37 7.81 2.01
N ASN A 113 2.56 7.46 3.02
CA ASN A 113 1.14 7.21 2.84
C ASN A 113 0.36 8.50 3.07
N ARG A 114 -0.07 9.16 1.99
CA ARG A 114 -0.80 10.45 2.03
C ARG A 114 -0.06 11.52 2.85
N GLY A 115 1.24 11.66 2.61
CA GLY A 115 2.12 12.55 3.36
C GLY A 115 2.59 12.00 4.71
N GLY A 116 2.05 10.86 5.16
CA GLY A 116 2.42 10.21 6.43
C GLY A 116 3.62 9.27 6.27
N ILE A 117 4.69 9.49 7.03
CA ILE A 117 5.84 8.60 7.12
C ILE A 117 5.41 7.36 7.91
N ALA A 118 5.46 6.18 7.25
CA ALA A 118 4.91 4.95 7.83
C ALA A 118 5.99 4.04 8.45
N ILE A 119 7.17 3.95 7.84
CA ILE A 119 8.18 2.97 8.20
C ILE A 119 8.67 3.13 9.66
N LEU A 120 8.86 4.37 10.14
CA LEU A 120 9.30 4.60 11.52
C LEU A 120 8.28 4.07 12.53
N GLY A 121 7.01 4.40 12.33
CA GLY A 121 5.94 3.98 13.25
C GLY A 121 5.71 2.47 13.30
N GLN A 122 6.06 1.75 12.26
CA GLN A 122 5.79 0.31 12.15
C GLN A 122 7.02 -0.54 12.44
N VAL A 123 8.19 -0.10 11.99
CA VAL A 123 9.42 -0.87 12.07
C VAL A 123 10.25 -0.53 13.29
N ASN A 124 10.23 0.73 13.75
CA ASN A 124 10.98 1.18 14.92
C ASN A 124 10.17 1.11 16.22
N GLY A 125 9.63 -0.04 16.57
CA GLY A 125 8.99 -0.27 17.88
C GLY A 125 7.78 0.60 18.19
N ARG A 126 7.02 0.98 17.15
CA ARG A 126 5.81 1.82 17.25
C ARG A 126 6.14 3.26 17.67
N SER A 127 7.11 3.88 17.01
CA SER A 127 7.36 5.30 17.17
C SER A 127 6.09 6.13 16.88
N PRO A 128 5.94 7.34 17.42
CA PRO A 128 4.83 8.21 17.09
C PRO A 128 4.74 8.46 15.58
N ALA A 129 3.53 8.48 15.02
CA ALA A 129 3.33 8.90 13.66
C ALA A 129 3.67 10.40 13.54
N ASN A 130 4.79 10.72 12.89
CA ASN A 130 5.30 12.07 12.72
C ASN A 130 5.81 12.26 11.28
N ASN A 131 5.30 13.28 10.59
CA ASN A 131 5.68 13.60 9.22
C ASN A 131 6.93 14.50 9.13
N ASP A 132 7.50 14.88 10.26
CA ASP A 132 8.74 15.65 10.36
C ASP A 132 9.61 15.13 11.52
N PRO A 133 10.06 13.85 11.47
CA PRO A 133 10.72 13.18 12.59
C PRO A 133 12.01 13.89 12.97
N THR A 134 12.21 14.14 14.28
CA THR A 134 13.36 14.91 14.80
C THR A 134 13.84 14.40 16.16
N THR A 135 12.94 13.88 16.99
CA THR A 135 13.20 13.57 18.40
C THR A 135 13.60 12.11 18.63
N ALA A 136 14.09 11.81 19.82
CA ALA A 136 14.33 10.43 20.25
C ALA A 136 13.05 9.57 20.24
N ALA A 137 11.88 10.17 20.54
CA ALA A 137 10.60 9.48 20.44
C ALA A 137 10.28 9.07 18.99
N ASP A 138 10.61 9.89 17.99
CA ASP A 138 10.43 9.59 16.59
C ASP A 138 11.34 8.45 16.13
N ALA A 139 12.48 8.24 16.77
CA ALA A 139 13.37 7.10 16.50
C ALA A 139 12.82 5.77 17.05
N GLY A 140 11.87 5.82 18.00
CA GLY A 140 11.33 4.62 18.63
C GLY A 140 12.42 3.78 19.31
N ASP A 141 12.51 2.48 19.01
CA ASP A 141 13.59 1.61 19.49
C ASP A 141 14.87 1.70 18.64
N GLY A 142 14.85 2.51 17.57
CA GLY A 142 16.01 2.74 16.72
C GLY A 142 16.41 1.56 15.83
N PHE A 143 15.55 0.60 15.62
CA PHE A 143 15.87 -0.62 14.86
C PHE A 143 16.52 -0.32 13.51
N LEU A 144 15.88 0.47 12.65
CA LEU A 144 16.41 0.78 11.32
C LEU A 144 17.79 1.45 11.39
N MET A 145 17.99 2.34 12.37
CA MET A 145 19.23 3.04 12.58
C MET A 145 20.34 2.11 13.11
N ARG A 146 19.99 1.20 14.04
CA ARG A 146 20.94 0.19 14.54
C ARG A 146 21.36 -0.81 13.48
N HIS A 147 20.51 -1.05 12.48
CA HIS A 147 20.83 -1.84 11.29
C HIS A 147 21.51 -1.04 10.17
N GLY A 148 21.75 0.26 10.37
CA GLY A 148 22.54 1.10 9.48
C GLY A 148 21.78 1.56 8.24
N PHE A 149 20.45 1.61 8.25
CA PHE A 149 19.68 2.12 7.13
C PHE A 149 19.64 3.65 7.12
N SER A 150 19.87 4.23 5.94
CA SER A 150 19.44 5.58 5.64
C SER A 150 17.99 5.56 5.14
N LEU A 151 17.19 6.56 5.54
CA LEU A 151 15.77 6.63 5.17
C LEU A 151 15.51 7.88 4.35
N LEU A 152 14.88 7.75 3.19
CA LEU A 152 14.51 8.85 2.31
C LEU A 152 12.99 8.88 2.13
N PHE A 153 12.42 10.06 2.28
CA PHE A 153 10.99 10.33 2.08
C PHE A 153 10.85 11.52 1.15
N SER A 154 9.93 11.50 0.19
CA SER A 154 9.58 12.69 -0.58
C SER A 154 8.10 12.79 -0.85
N ALA A 155 7.61 14.01 -1.07
CA ALA A 155 6.22 14.21 -1.47
C ALA A 155 6.01 13.74 -2.92
N TRP A 156 4.92 13.01 -3.19
CA TRP A 156 4.65 12.43 -4.50
C TRP A 156 3.20 12.58 -4.97
N THR A 157 2.27 12.94 -4.07
CA THR A 157 0.84 13.02 -4.39
C THR A 157 0.29 14.40 -4.10
N TRP A 158 -0.64 14.85 -4.95
CA TRP A 158 -1.24 16.18 -4.87
C TRP A 158 -2.42 16.27 -3.89
N ASP A 159 -3.07 15.13 -3.60
CA ASP A 159 -4.35 15.07 -2.89
C ASP A 159 -4.22 14.91 -1.38
N VAL A 160 -3.13 15.40 -0.81
CA VAL A 160 -2.90 15.47 0.64
C VAL A 160 -3.58 16.69 1.22
N ALA A 161 -4.51 16.47 2.15
CA ALA A 161 -5.15 17.58 2.86
C ALA A 161 -4.13 18.36 3.70
N PRO A 162 -4.33 19.67 3.91
CA PRO A 162 -3.49 20.45 4.81
C PRO A 162 -3.39 19.78 6.18
N PRO A 163 -2.19 19.63 6.75
CA PRO A 163 -2.03 19.00 8.06
C PRO A 163 -2.59 19.91 9.17
N PRO A 164 -2.86 19.35 10.35
CA PRO A 164 -3.16 20.15 11.52
C PRO A 164 -2.07 21.20 11.81
N ALA A 165 -2.46 22.29 12.48
CA ALA A 165 -1.53 23.34 12.85
C ALA A 165 -0.33 22.80 13.64
N GLY A 166 0.87 23.28 13.32
CA GLY A 166 2.13 22.86 13.95
C GLY A 166 2.82 21.65 13.32
N ILE A 167 2.19 20.97 12.35
CA ILE A 167 2.83 19.89 11.58
C ILE A 167 3.34 20.46 10.26
N ARG A 168 4.63 20.29 9.99
CA ARG A 168 5.26 20.69 8.73
C ARG A 168 5.20 19.53 7.71
N PRO A 169 4.35 19.59 6.67
CA PRO A 169 4.27 18.54 5.67
C PRO A 169 5.49 18.58 4.73
N VAL A 170 5.73 17.49 4.01
CA VAL A 170 6.49 17.53 2.76
C VAL A 170 5.53 17.91 1.63
N VAL A 171 5.96 18.82 0.77
CA VAL A 171 5.11 19.43 -0.26
C VAL A 171 5.50 18.94 -1.66
N PHE A 172 4.50 18.50 -2.41
CA PHE A 172 4.59 18.19 -3.84
C PHE A 172 3.92 19.31 -4.65
N ALA A 173 4.63 19.91 -5.56
CA ALA A 173 4.11 20.91 -6.48
C ALA A 173 3.92 20.28 -7.88
N PRO A 174 2.78 19.62 -8.15
CA PRO A 174 2.55 18.89 -9.39
C PRO A 174 2.39 19.80 -10.60
N PRO A 175 2.80 19.36 -11.80
CA PRO A 175 2.43 20.06 -13.03
C PRO A 175 0.92 19.94 -13.27
N VAL A 176 0.33 20.94 -13.93
CA VAL A 176 -1.11 20.99 -14.23
C VAL A 176 -1.30 20.98 -15.74
N ALA A 177 -2.12 20.04 -16.23
CA ALA A 177 -2.52 19.98 -17.63
C ALA A 177 -3.66 20.95 -17.92
N LYS A 178 -3.32 22.16 -18.39
CA LYS A 178 -4.26 23.27 -18.59
C LYS A 178 -5.23 23.05 -19.73
N GLY A 179 -6.48 23.57 -19.57
CA GLY A 179 -7.52 23.57 -20.60
C GLY A 179 -8.24 22.22 -20.78
N ILE A 180 -7.89 21.21 -20.00
CA ILE A 180 -8.54 19.90 -20.07
C ILE A 180 -9.73 19.86 -19.12
N LYS A 181 -10.88 19.37 -19.63
CA LYS A 181 -12.08 19.09 -18.83
C LYS A 181 -12.42 17.61 -18.90
N GLY A 182 -13.03 17.09 -17.84
CA GLY A 182 -13.50 15.70 -17.79
C GLY A 182 -14.45 15.46 -16.63
N LYS A 183 -15.23 14.39 -16.73
CA LYS A 183 -16.10 13.95 -15.64
C LYS A 183 -15.27 13.29 -14.56
N VAL A 184 -15.59 13.57 -13.30
CA VAL A 184 -15.09 12.91 -12.10
C VAL A 184 -16.26 12.42 -11.27
N GLN A 185 -16.02 11.35 -10.51
CA GLN A 185 -16.99 10.80 -9.58
C GLN A 185 -16.36 10.67 -8.21
N ASN A 186 -17.14 11.01 -7.19
CA ASN A 186 -16.78 10.79 -5.80
C ASN A 186 -17.93 10.04 -5.14
N GLU A 187 -17.59 9.00 -4.40
CA GLU A 187 -18.51 8.20 -3.61
C GLU A 187 -18.17 8.40 -2.13
N PHE A 188 -19.17 8.62 -1.30
CA PHE A 188 -19.00 8.92 0.11
C PHE A 188 -20.19 8.45 0.94
N THR A 189 -19.95 8.23 2.23
CA THR A 189 -20.94 7.86 3.23
C THR A 189 -20.84 8.80 4.43
N VAL A 190 -21.86 8.80 5.28
CA VAL A 190 -21.87 9.54 6.54
C VAL A 190 -22.15 8.61 7.71
N ASN A 191 -21.55 8.88 8.87
CA ASN A 191 -21.77 8.10 10.08
C ASN A 191 -22.92 8.65 10.95
N ALA A 192 -23.35 9.89 10.71
CA ALA A 192 -24.47 10.56 11.37
C ALA A 192 -25.15 11.51 10.38
N PRO A 193 -26.41 11.87 10.58
CA PRO A 193 -27.10 12.85 9.74
C PRO A 193 -26.35 14.19 9.68
N ALA A 194 -26.18 14.74 8.48
CA ALA A 194 -25.47 16.02 8.26
C ALA A 194 -26.00 16.75 7.03
N GLU A 195 -26.16 18.08 7.11
CA GLU A 195 -26.60 18.88 5.96
C GLU A 195 -25.47 19.20 4.98
N VAL A 196 -24.24 19.31 5.49
CA VAL A 196 -23.04 19.62 4.71
C VAL A 196 -21.96 18.61 4.99
N VAL A 197 -21.44 18.00 3.95
CA VAL A 197 -20.39 16.97 4.06
C VAL A 197 -19.29 17.22 3.05
N SER A 198 -18.10 16.69 3.33
CA SER A 198 -17.06 16.57 2.32
C SER A 198 -17.38 15.41 1.38
N TYR A 199 -17.36 15.68 0.07
CA TYR A 199 -17.46 14.60 -0.92
C TYR A 199 -16.10 13.91 -1.21
N ALA A 200 -15.05 14.29 -0.50
CA ALA A 200 -13.80 13.54 -0.48
C ALA A 200 -13.91 12.24 0.32
N GLY A 201 -15.03 12.01 1.01
CA GLY A 201 -15.15 10.89 1.94
C GLY A 201 -14.16 11.01 3.09
N MET A 202 -13.56 9.91 3.48
CA MET A 202 -12.55 9.88 4.56
C MET A 202 -11.14 10.29 4.11
N ARG A 203 -10.95 10.79 2.88
CA ARG A 203 -9.62 10.92 2.29
C ARG A 203 -9.40 12.24 1.58
N GLY A 204 -8.20 12.82 1.78
CA GLY A 204 -7.52 13.80 0.98
C GLY A 204 -8.35 14.91 0.34
N LEU A 205 -7.86 15.36 -0.77
CA LEU A 205 -8.50 16.40 -1.59
C LEU A 205 -9.22 15.78 -2.79
N THR A 206 -10.13 16.57 -3.36
CA THR A 206 -10.83 16.24 -4.61
C THR A 206 -10.71 17.40 -5.59
N TYR A 207 -10.96 17.14 -6.87
CA TYR A 207 -11.07 18.20 -7.85
C TYR A 207 -12.29 19.07 -7.57
N GLU A 208 -12.13 20.38 -7.73
CA GLU A 208 -13.24 21.33 -7.70
C GLU A 208 -14.10 21.22 -8.96
N PRO A 209 -15.42 21.47 -8.88
CA PRO A 209 -16.25 21.52 -10.06
C PRO A 209 -15.83 22.70 -10.96
N ALA A 210 -15.74 22.47 -12.27
CA ALA A 210 -15.44 23.52 -13.25
C ALA A 210 -16.48 24.66 -13.22
N LYS A 211 -17.70 24.33 -12.82
CA LYS A 211 -18.81 25.26 -12.57
C LYS A 211 -19.64 24.74 -11.40
N ALA A 212 -19.70 25.46 -10.30
CA ALA A 212 -20.49 25.07 -9.12
C ALA A 212 -22.01 24.99 -9.39
N ASN A 213 -22.53 25.75 -10.35
CA ASN A 213 -23.93 25.75 -10.74
C ASN A 213 -24.20 24.92 -12.01
N ASP A 214 -23.32 23.96 -12.37
CA ASP A 214 -23.55 23.09 -13.53
C ASP A 214 -24.88 22.33 -13.36
N PRO A 215 -25.85 22.50 -14.26
CA PRO A 215 -27.13 21.80 -14.19
C PRO A 215 -27.00 20.30 -14.52
N HIS A 216 -25.88 19.86 -15.12
CA HIS A 216 -25.60 18.48 -15.49
C HIS A 216 -24.82 17.72 -14.40
N ALA A 217 -24.40 18.38 -13.32
CA ALA A 217 -23.85 17.68 -12.17
C ALA A 217 -24.94 16.83 -11.49
N GLN A 218 -24.58 15.63 -11.09
CA GLN A 218 -25.52 14.65 -10.57
C GLN A 218 -25.12 14.20 -9.16
N LEU A 219 -26.09 14.17 -8.27
CA LEU A 219 -25.99 13.50 -6.97
C LEU A 219 -27.00 12.35 -6.96
N THR A 220 -26.55 11.17 -6.63
CA THR A 220 -27.39 9.96 -6.52
C THR A 220 -27.16 9.28 -5.18
N TRP A 221 -28.06 8.39 -4.81
CA TRP A 221 -27.93 7.57 -3.62
C TRP A 221 -28.38 6.12 -3.86
N ARG A 222 -27.88 5.20 -3.05
CA ARG A 222 -28.27 3.78 -2.98
C ARG A 222 -27.98 3.23 -1.59
N ALA A 223 -28.67 2.16 -1.17
CA ALA A 223 -28.43 1.52 0.12
C ALA A 223 -27.29 0.49 0.04
N ARG A 224 -27.15 -0.20 -1.11
CA ARG A 224 -26.13 -1.22 -1.37
C ARG A 224 -25.41 -0.98 -2.69
N PRO A 225 -24.19 -1.49 -2.87
CA PRO A 225 -23.42 -1.32 -4.09
C PRO A 225 -24.12 -1.80 -5.37
N ASP A 226 -24.95 -2.86 -5.26
CA ASP A 226 -25.68 -3.44 -6.38
C ASP A 226 -27.05 -2.80 -6.63
N ASP A 227 -27.51 -1.92 -5.77
CA ASP A 227 -28.80 -1.24 -5.94
C ASP A 227 -28.73 -0.24 -7.09
N LYS A 228 -29.91 0.01 -7.69
CA LYS A 228 -30.05 1.08 -8.69
C LYS A 228 -29.82 2.44 -8.04
N ARG A 229 -28.98 3.26 -8.67
CA ARG A 229 -28.76 4.66 -8.31
C ARG A 229 -30.06 5.45 -8.42
N ARG A 230 -30.44 6.14 -7.34
CA ARG A 230 -31.62 7.00 -7.28
C ARG A 230 -31.17 8.45 -7.34
N PRO A 231 -31.62 9.23 -8.37
CA PRO A 231 -31.20 10.61 -8.51
C PRO A 231 -31.82 11.50 -7.43
N ILE A 232 -31.02 12.45 -6.93
CA ILE A 232 -31.46 13.55 -6.07
C ILE A 232 -31.65 14.78 -6.96
N PRO A 233 -32.80 15.46 -6.91
CA PRO A 233 -33.07 16.65 -7.74
C PRO A 233 -31.94 17.68 -7.64
N ARG A 234 -31.50 18.23 -8.77
CA ARG A 234 -30.37 19.19 -8.80
C ARG A 234 -30.65 20.46 -7.98
N SER A 235 -31.92 20.86 -7.84
CA SER A 235 -32.35 21.98 -7.03
C SER A 235 -32.24 21.80 -5.52
N SER A 236 -32.16 20.54 -5.05
CA SER A 236 -32.11 20.20 -3.61
C SER A 236 -30.70 20.20 -3.04
N TRP A 237 -29.66 20.41 -3.83
CA TRP A 237 -28.28 20.36 -3.35
C TRP A 237 -27.37 21.35 -4.08
N ARG A 238 -26.26 21.72 -3.42
CA ARG A 238 -25.29 22.65 -3.99
C ARG A 238 -23.86 22.35 -3.51
N PHE A 239 -22.87 22.69 -4.34
CA PHE A 239 -21.49 22.78 -3.89
C PHE A 239 -21.33 23.97 -2.94
N VAL A 240 -20.55 23.78 -1.89
CA VAL A 240 -20.21 24.84 -0.92
C VAL A 240 -18.69 24.91 -0.75
N ALA A 241 -18.19 26.07 -0.36
CA ALA A 241 -16.77 26.27 -0.16
C ALA A 241 -16.18 25.29 0.90
N PRO A 242 -14.92 24.87 0.76
CA PRO A 242 -14.20 24.20 1.83
C PRO A 242 -14.23 24.99 3.15
N GLU A 243 -14.11 24.31 4.28
CA GLU A 243 -14.04 24.96 5.60
C GLU A 243 -12.82 25.86 5.76
N GLN A 244 -11.74 25.47 5.13
CA GLN A 244 -10.48 26.23 5.10
C GLN A 244 -9.93 26.26 3.67
N PRO A 245 -9.20 27.32 3.28
CA PRO A 245 -8.56 27.38 1.97
C PRO A 245 -7.70 26.14 1.69
N GLY A 246 -7.89 25.55 0.50
CA GLY A 246 -7.18 24.31 0.13
C GLY A 246 -7.69 23.04 0.80
N GLY A 247 -8.77 23.12 1.54
CA GLY A 247 -9.44 21.96 2.14
C GLY A 247 -10.26 21.15 1.12
N PRO A 248 -10.82 20.01 1.54
CA PRO A 248 -11.63 19.15 0.69
C PRO A 248 -12.93 19.81 0.26
N GLY A 249 -13.35 19.54 -0.98
CA GLY A 249 -14.62 20.01 -1.53
C GLY A 249 -15.82 19.51 -0.73
N ARG A 250 -16.87 20.34 -0.64
CA ARG A 250 -18.06 20.06 0.18
C ARG A 250 -19.33 20.21 -0.62
N VAL A 251 -20.37 19.50 -0.19
CA VAL A 251 -21.71 19.54 -0.76
C VAL A 251 -22.75 19.68 0.34
N GLN A 252 -23.77 20.49 0.09
CA GLN A 252 -24.93 20.66 0.96
C GLN A 252 -26.16 20.01 0.31
N LEU A 253 -26.93 19.30 1.11
CA LEU A 253 -28.19 18.66 0.71
C LEU A 253 -29.35 19.18 1.59
N GLU A 254 -30.42 19.63 0.98
CA GLU A 254 -31.68 19.96 1.67
C GLU A 254 -32.28 18.69 2.26
N GLY A 255 -32.61 18.70 3.56
CA GLY A 255 -33.05 17.53 4.32
C GLY A 255 -31.90 16.63 4.80
N GLY A 256 -30.66 16.95 4.44
CA GLY A 256 -29.43 16.31 4.95
C GLY A 256 -29.14 14.93 4.40
N PHE A 257 -27.87 14.56 4.50
CA PHE A 257 -27.36 13.21 4.22
C PHE A 257 -27.67 12.28 5.38
N GLN A 258 -28.00 11.02 5.10
CA GLN A 258 -28.39 10.04 6.10
C GLN A 258 -27.35 8.90 6.19
N PRO A 259 -27.12 8.30 7.38
CA PRO A 259 -26.35 7.07 7.53
C PRO A 259 -26.94 5.92 6.69
N ASP A 260 -26.21 4.82 6.60
CA ASP A 260 -26.61 3.63 5.81
C ASP A 260 -26.88 3.91 4.33
N THR A 261 -26.33 4.99 3.82
CA THR A 261 -26.60 5.47 2.46
C THR A 261 -25.29 5.76 1.75
N ILE A 262 -25.13 5.17 0.56
CA ILE A 262 -24.02 5.45 -0.35
C ILE A 262 -24.43 6.60 -1.26
N TYR A 263 -23.70 7.71 -1.19
CA TYR A 263 -23.90 8.87 -2.05
C TYR A 263 -22.84 8.93 -3.13
N GLU A 264 -23.24 9.30 -4.34
CA GLU A 264 -22.34 9.41 -5.50
C GLU A 264 -22.55 10.76 -6.18
N LEU A 265 -21.47 11.53 -6.28
CA LEU A 265 -21.44 12.85 -6.87
C LEU A 265 -20.61 12.82 -8.16
N THR A 266 -21.26 13.07 -9.31
CA THR A 266 -20.61 13.13 -10.62
C THR A 266 -20.72 14.54 -11.19
N TYR A 267 -19.60 15.11 -11.60
CA TYR A 267 -19.53 16.48 -12.15
C TYR A 267 -18.36 16.64 -13.12
N VAL A 268 -18.29 17.75 -13.81
CA VAL A 268 -17.17 18.13 -14.68
C VAL A 268 -16.14 18.89 -13.87
N ALA A 269 -14.90 18.37 -13.82
CA ALA A 269 -13.72 19.06 -13.34
C ALA A 269 -12.85 19.60 -14.48
N GLN A 270 -11.89 20.45 -14.17
CA GLN A 270 -10.95 20.99 -15.17
C GLN A 270 -9.52 21.04 -14.65
N ASP A 271 -8.58 21.19 -15.56
CA ASP A 271 -7.15 21.39 -15.26
C ASP A 271 -6.57 20.29 -14.36
N PRO A 272 -6.58 18.99 -14.81
CA PRO A 272 -6.08 17.90 -13.98
C PRO A 272 -4.60 18.05 -13.64
N TYR A 273 -4.23 17.66 -12.43
CA TYR A 273 -2.85 17.45 -12.06
C TYR A 273 -2.27 16.27 -12.84
N VAL A 274 -1.01 16.40 -13.26
CA VAL A 274 -0.22 15.31 -13.86
C VAL A 274 0.26 14.41 -12.71
N ALA A 275 -0.63 13.56 -12.18
CA ALA A 275 -0.35 12.77 -10.98
C ALA A 275 0.84 11.83 -11.16
N GLY A 276 1.04 11.26 -12.36
CA GLY A 276 2.20 10.41 -12.68
C GLY A 276 3.55 11.11 -12.59
N ALA A 277 3.60 12.45 -12.58
CA ALA A 277 4.83 13.21 -12.32
C ALA A 277 5.39 12.94 -10.92
N GLY A 278 4.53 12.63 -9.93
CA GLY A 278 5.00 12.23 -8.61
C GLY A 278 5.72 10.89 -8.61
N LEU A 279 5.25 9.92 -9.41
CA LEU A 279 5.93 8.63 -9.59
C LEU A 279 7.27 8.80 -10.30
N ALA A 280 7.33 9.66 -11.32
CA ALA A 280 8.58 10.03 -11.97
C ALA A 280 9.53 10.78 -11.00
N GLY A 281 9.01 11.65 -10.14
CA GLY A 281 9.79 12.32 -9.10
C GLY A 281 10.47 11.33 -8.15
N ILE A 282 9.75 10.27 -7.72
CA ILE A 282 10.35 9.18 -6.93
C ILE A 282 11.48 8.51 -7.73
N ARG A 283 11.19 8.09 -8.97
CA ARG A 283 12.17 7.46 -9.88
C ARG A 283 13.46 8.28 -9.99
N ASP A 284 13.30 9.55 -10.31
CA ASP A 284 14.44 10.40 -10.64
C ASP A 284 15.23 10.83 -9.39
N LEU A 285 14.54 11.00 -8.25
CA LEU A 285 15.21 11.25 -6.97
C LEU A 285 16.07 10.04 -6.54
N LEU A 286 15.55 8.82 -6.70
CA LEU A 286 16.32 7.60 -6.42
C LEU A 286 17.50 7.44 -7.38
N SER A 287 17.32 7.71 -8.68
CA SER A 287 18.41 7.71 -9.64
C SER A 287 19.49 8.74 -9.26
N TYR A 288 19.09 9.93 -8.81
CA TYR A 288 20.02 10.97 -8.35
C TYR A 288 20.85 10.50 -7.14
N PHE A 289 20.22 10.00 -6.08
CA PHE A 289 20.93 9.52 -4.88
C PHE A 289 21.79 8.29 -5.14
N ARG A 290 21.43 7.45 -6.12
CA ARG A 290 22.23 6.29 -6.51
C ARG A 290 23.55 6.68 -7.16
N ASP A 291 23.57 7.79 -7.91
CA ASP A 291 24.72 8.17 -8.75
C ASP A 291 25.55 9.31 -8.15
N HIS A 292 25.04 10.07 -7.20
CA HIS A 292 25.68 11.26 -6.69
C HIS A 292 25.96 11.17 -5.19
N PRO A 293 27.23 11.30 -4.76
CA PRO A 293 27.55 11.60 -3.36
C PRO A 293 26.80 12.86 -2.94
N PHE A 294 26.19 12.82 -1.76
CA PHE A 294 25.33 13.91 -1.30
C PHE A 294 25.77 14.43 0.07
N GLU A 295 26.03 15.74 0.17
CA GLU A 295 26.40 16.43 1.42
C GLU A 295 27.51 15.70 2.20
N GLY A 296 28.57 15.30 1.52
CA GLY A 296 29.73 14.63 2.11
C GLY A 296 29.57 13.12 2.39
N ALA A 297 28.42 12.53 2.13
CA ALA A 297 28.23 11.08 2.22
C ALA A 297 28.37 10.41 0.85
N PRO A 298 28.94 9.19 0.78
CA PRO A 298 29.03 8.43 -0.45
C PRO A 298 27.64 7.99 -0.94
N VAL A 299 27.58 7.49 -2.17
CA VAL A 299 26.37 6.83 -2.69
C VAL A 299 26.00 5.63 -1.82
N PRO A 300 24.69 5.29 -1.73
CA PRO A 300 24.25 4.14 -0.96
C PRO A 300 24.78 2.82 -1.54
N LYS A 301 25.06 1.85 -0.66
CA LYS A 301 25.47 0.51 -1.06
C LYS A 301 24.39 -0.23 -1.84
N ASN A 302 23.15 0.03 -1.49
CA ASN A 302 21.98 -0.65 -1.97
C ASN A 302 20.78 0.30 -1.84
N VAL A 303 19.82 0.24 -2.77
CA VAL A 303 18.64 1.09 -2.77
C VAL A 303 17.40 0.21 -2.69
N LEU A 304 16.66 0.36 -1.62
CA LEU A 304 15.42 -0.38 -1.36
C LEU A 304 14.24 0.59 -1.36
N MET A 305 13.06 0.07 -1.69
CA MET A 305 11.80 0.78 -1.48
C MET A 305 10.96 0.07 -0.42
N PHE A 306 10.25 0.86 0.35
CA PHE A 306 9.23 0.39 1.30
C PHE A 306 7.91 1.10 1.02
N GLY A 307 6.82 0.35 1.03
CA GLY A 307 5.50 0.94 0.92
C GLY A 307 4.45 0.10 1.62
N ILE A 308 3.56 0.77 2.36
CA ILE A 308 2.45 0.11 3.06
C ILE A 308 1.11 0.50 2.44
N SER A 309 0.20 -0.47 2.27
CA SER A 309 -1.16 -0.22 1.80
C SER A 309 -1.14 0.52 0.45
N GLN A 310 -1.68 1.74 0.39
CA GLN A 310 -1.60 2.61 -0.77
C GLN A 310 -0.17 2.74 -1.31
N SER A 311 0.80 2.95 -0.43
CA SER A 311 2.21 3.14 -0.83
C SER A 311 2.82 1.87 -1.43
N GLY A 312 2.43 0.68 -0.96
CA GLY A 312 2.76 -0.59 -1.60
C GLY A 312 2.18 -0.67 -3.02
N ARG A 313 0.94 -0.19 -3.24
CA ARG A 313 0.33 -0.12 -4.58
C ARG A 313 1.03 0.92 -5.48
N VAL A 314 1.59 2.00 -4.93
CA VAL A 314 2.42 2.95 -5.70
C VAL A 314 3.62 2.22 -6.29
N ILE A 315 4.34 1.42 -5.49
CA ILE A 315 5.47 0.63 -5.98
C ILE A 315 5.00 -0.35 -7.07
N GLY A 316 3.89 -1.07 -6.83
CA GLY A 316 3.28 -1.95 -7.84
C GLY A 316 2.94 -1.20 -9.14
N ARG A 317 2.41 0.02 -9.03
CA ARG A 317 2.11 0.85 -10.21
C ARG A 317 3.36 1.32 -10.93
N MET A 318 4.42 1.70 -10.22
CA MET A 318 5.71 2.05 -10.84
C MET A 318 6.27 0.88 -11.65
N LEU A 319 6.23 -0.34 -11.13
CA LEU A 319 6.64 -1.55 -11.83
C LEU A 319 5.79 -1.80 -13.09
N HIS A 320 4.46 -1.72 -12.94
CA HIS A 320 3.53 -1.93 -14.04
C HIS A 320 3.72 -0.91 -15.19
N ASP A 321 4.03 0.35 -14.87
CA ASP A 321 4.23 1.41 -15.86
C ASP A 321 5.67 1.51 -16.37
N GLY A 322 6.63 0.75 -15.79
CA GLY A 322 8.05 0.83 -16.10
C GLY A 322 8.74 2.07 -15.51
N LEU A 323 8.11 2.71 -14.51
CA LEU A 323 8.66 3.89 -13.82
C LEU A 323 9.69 3.51 -12.72
N ASN A 324 10.07 2.24 -12.61
CA ASN A 324 11.20 1.76 -11.82
C ASN A 324 12.53 1.79 -12.60
N VAL A 325 12.50 2.27 -13.84
CA VAL A 325 13.67 2.40 -14.73
C VAL A 325 13.83 3.87 -15.07
N ASP A 326 15.07 4.39 -14.94
CA ASP A 326 15.40 5.78 -15.24
C ASP A 326 15.51 6.06 -16.75
N GLU A 327 15.74 7.33 -17.13
CA GLU A 327 15.87 7.72 -18.54
C GLU A 327 17.11 7.11 -19.22
N SER A 328 18.09 6.59 -18.45
CA SER A 328 19.24 5.85 -18.97
C SER A 328 18.99 4.34 -19.12
N GLY A 329 17.79 3.89 -18.78
CA GLY A 329 17.41 2.49 -18.88
C GLY A 329 17.91 1.61 -17.72
N ARG A 330 18.19 2.16 -16.53
CA ARG A 330 18.69 1.44 -15.35
C ARG A 330 17.63 1.35 -14.27
N LEU A 331 17.64 0.28 -13.48
CA LEU A 331 16.83 0.17 -12.27
C LEU A 331 17.19 1.28 -11.29
N VAL A 332 16.20 1.95 -10.70
CA VAL A 332 16.41 2.98 -9.68
C VAL A 332 16.42 2.43 -8.26
N PHE A 333 16.00 1.18 -8.07
CA PHE A 333 16.10 0.44 -6.81
C PHE A 333 16.41 -1.04 -7.06
N ASP A 334 17.08 -1.68 -6.10
CA ASP A 334 17.51 -3.08 -6.17
C ASP A 334 16.45 -4.03 -5.64
N GLY A 335 15.65 -3.56 -4.67
CA GLY A 335 14.56 -4.33 -4.10
C GLY A 335 13.45 -3.47 -3.53
N ALA A 336 12.29 -4.09 -3.29
CA ALA A 336 11.16 -3.41 -2.64
C ALA A 336 10.39 -4.35 -1.71
N TYR A 337 9.93 -3.79 -0.58
CA TYR A 337 9.02 -4.42 0.36
C TYR A 337 7.64 -3.75 0.27
N LEU A 338 6.64 -4.51 -0.14
CA LEU A 338 5.26 -4.08 -0.30
C LEU A 338 4.42 -4.71 0.82
N GLN A 339 4.11 -3.94 1.86
CA GLN A 339 3.26 -4.37 2.97
C GLN A 339 1.80 -4.07 2.67
N VAL A 340 0.93 -5.07 2.81
CA VAL A 340 -0.52 -5.02 2.67
C VAL A 340 -1.03 -4.26 1.43
N PRO A 341 -0.46 -4.49 0.23
CA PRO A 341 -0.92 -3.83 -0.98
C PRO A 341 -2.28 -4.37 -1.48
N GLY A 342 -2.70 -5.56 -1.02
CA GLY A 342 -3.83 -6.30 -1.58
C GLY A 342 -3.47 -6.93 -2.92
N ALA A 343 -4.38 -6.89 -3.89
CA ALA A 343 -4.18 -7.45 -5.23
C ALA A 343 -3.13 -6.70 -6.07
N GLY A 344 -2.73 -5.48 -5.68
CA GLY A 344 -1.55 -4.91 -6.28
C GLY A 344 -1.63 -3.50 -6.82
N GLY A 345 -1.63 -3.28 -8.11
CA GLY A 345 -1.37 -2.00 -8.72
C GLY A 345 -2.60 -1.20 -9.10
N SER A 346 -2.79 -0.01 -8.54
CA SER A 346 -3.91 0.85 -8.85
C SER A 346 -3.70 1.69 -10.12
N ALA A 347 -4.58 1.54 -11.10
CA ALA A 347 -4.63 2.38 -12.29
C ALA A 347 -4.91 3.86 -11.95
N GLY A 348 -5.56 4.13 -10.80
CA GLY A 348 -5.90 5.48 -10.36
C GLY A 348 -4.72 6.37 -10.01
N PHE A 349 -3.51 5.82 -9.83
CA PHE A 349 -2.33 6.64 -9.50
C PHE A 349 -1.76 7.41 -10.70
N ASN A 350 -2.02 6.98 -11.91
CA ASN A 350 -1.48 7.56 -13.12
C ASN A 350 -2.57 7.61 -14.21
N SER A 351 -3.64 8.34 -13.95
CA SER A 351 -4.73 8.57 -14.90
C SER A 351 -5.13 10.05 -14.90
N ARG A 352 -5.88 10.47 -15.92
CA ARG A 352 -6.45 11.83 -15.98
C ARG A 352 -7.46 12.00 -14.85
N PHE A 353 -7.37 13.08 -14.11
CA PHE A 353 -8.12 13.32 -12.89
C PHE A 353 -7.90 12.24 -11.82
N ALA A 354 -6.68 11.67 -11.75
CA ALA A 354 -6.31 10.71 -10.73
C ALA A 354 -6.51 11.26 -9.31
N GLN A 355 -7.02 10.41 -8.44
CA GLN A 355 -7.14 10.65 -7.00
C GLN A 355 -6.40 9.52 -6.26
N PRO A 356 -5.05 9.64 -6.13
CA PRO A 356 -4.20 8.52 -5.71
C PRO A 356 -4.50 7.93 -4.34
N THR A 357 -5.15 8.67 -3.44
CA THR A 357 -5.45 8.21 -2.08
C THR A 357 -6.66 7.27 -1.99
N ARG A 358 -7.36 7.04 -3.08
CA ARG A 358 -8.62 6.27 -3.06
C ARG A 358 -8.39 4.76 -3.22
N HIS A 359 -9.24 3.98 -2.57
CA HIS A 359 -9.34 2.53 -2.72
C HIS A 359 -10.74 2.06 -2.34
N PRO A 360 -11.35 1.10 -3.07
CA PRO A 360 -12.65 0.54 -2.75
C PRO A 360 -12.75 -0.06 -1.35
N SER A 361 -13.96 -0.03 -0.83
CA SER A 361 -14.38 -0.77 0.36
C SER A 361 -15.81 -1.27 0.16
N MET A 362 -16.33 -2.06 1.06
CA MET A 362 -17.73 -2.50 0.96
C MET A 362 -18.75 -1.35 1.03
N MET A 363 -18.34 -0.18 1.56
CA MET A 363 -19.25 0.94 1.80
C MET A 363 -19.11 2.07 0.79
N GLU A 364 -17.95 2.21 0.15
CA GLU A 364 -17.66 3.36 -0.72
C GLU A 364 -16.52 3.08 -1.69
N GLU A 365 -16.36 3.92 -2.72
CA GLU A 365 -15.29 3.90 -3.73
C GLU A 365 -15.39 2.72 -4.71
N HIS A 366 -16.59 2.17 -4.93
CA HIS A 366 -16.81 0.98 -5.77
C HIS A 366 -16.42 1.18 -7.23
N ASP A 367 -16.48 2.42 -7.73
CA ASP A 367 -16.16 2.77 -9.12
C ASP A 367 -14.74 3.32 -9.29
N TYR A 368 -13.90 3.22 -8.27
CA TYR A 368 -12.52 3.70 -8.36
C TYR A 368 -11.64 2.66 -9.06
N PRO A 369 -10.78 3.06 -10.02
CA PRO A 369 -9.93 2.13 -10.76
C PRO A 369 -8.75 1.64 -9.91
N ALA A 370 -9.04 0.82 -8.89
CA ALA A 370 -8.03 0.29 -7.98
C ALA A 370 -7.29 -0.87 -8.60
N ASP A 371 -7.97 -1.96 -8.88
CA ASP A 371 -7.36 -3.21 -9.26
C ASP A 371 -7.83 -3.65 -10.65
N ALA A 372 -6.90 -4.09 -11.47
CA ALA A 372 -7.15 -4.59 -12.80
C ALA A 372 -6.05 -5.58 -13.18
N PHE A 373 -6.40 -6.59 -13.97
CA PHE A 373 -5.43 -7.53 -14.55
C PHE A 373 -4.29 -6.81 -15.29
N PRO A 374 -3.01 -7.25 -15.14
CA PRO A 374 -2.53 -8.45 -14.43
C PRO A 374 -2.30 -8.25 -12.91
N PHE A 375 -2.40 -9.35 -12.14
CA PHE A 375 -2.20 -9.35 -10.68
C PHE A 375 -0.94 -10.11 -10.25
N THR A 376 -0.53 -11.12 -11.01
CA THR A 376 0.58 -12.01 -10.68
C THR A 376 1.92 -11.51 -11.19
N SER A 377 3.00 -11.80 -10.48
CA SER A 377 4.37 -11.45 -10.88
C SER A 377 4.90 -12.36 -12.02
N ALA A 378 4.44 -13.60 -12.09
CA ALA A 378 4.63 -14.47 -13.25
C ALA A 378 3.49 -14.24 -14.26
N PRO A 379 3.70 -14.51 -15.56
CA PRO A 379 2.64 -14.41 -16.55
C PRO A 379 1.45 -15.32 -16.21
N SER A 380 0.25 -14.76 -16.22
CA SER A 380 -1.00 -15.52 -16.09
C SER A 380 -1.99 -15.10 -17.18
N ARG A 381 -2.98 -15.95 -17.46
CA ARG A 381 -4.01 -15.66 -18.46
C ARG A 381 -5.32 -15.32 -17.75
N ASP A 382 -5.96 -14.24 -18.18
CA ASP A 382 -7.34 -13.93 -17.81
C ASP A 382 -8.29 -14.65 -18.79
N PRO A 383 -9.04 -15.67 -18.35
CA PRO A 383 -9.90 -16.44 -19.23
C PRO A 383 -11.06 -15.61 -19.79
N SER A 384 -11.58 -14.61 -19.05
CA SER A 384 -12.69 -13.76 -19.50
C SER A 384 -12.31 -12.84 -20.65
N THR A 385 -11.06 -12.35 -20.69
CA THR A 385 -10.59 -11.44 -21.75
C THR A 385 -9.63 -12.09 -22.74
N GLY A 386 -9.14 -13.29 -22.43
CA GLY A 386 -8.11 -14.00 -23.21
C GLY A 386 -6.72 -13.36 -23.13
N LYS A 387 -6.53 -12.28 -22.37
CA LYS A 387 -5.25 -11.59 -22.22
C LYS A 387 -4.30 -12.38 -21.34
N THR A 388 -3.02 -12.36 -21.70
CA THR A 388 -1.90 -12.83 -20.84
C THR A 388 -1.07 -11.64 -20.42
N GLY A 389 -0.60 -11.62 -19.17
CA GLY A 389 0.21 -10.53 -18.64
C GLY A 389 0.78 -10.82 -17.26
N SER A 390 1.73 -9.99 -16.87
CA SER A 390 2.41 -10.00 -15.59
C SER A 390 2.54 -8.56 -15.08
N THR A 391 2.53 -8.37 -13.77
CA THR A 391 2.82 -7.06 -13.16
C THR A 391 4.25 -6.59 -13.44
N MET A 392 5.12 -7.49 -13.95
CA MET A 392 6.54 -7.26 -14.22
C MET A 392 6.85 -7.02 -15.69
N ASP A 393 5.85 -6.98 -16.59
CA ASP A 393 6.05 -6.91 -18.05
C ASP A 393 6.89 -5.70 -18.49
N ARG A 394 6.80 -4.57 -17.78
CA ARG A 394 7.55 -3.33 -18.07
C ARG A 394 8.64 -3.01 -17.04
N ALA A 395 8.81 -3.85 -16.03
CA ALA A 395 9.71 -3.57 -14.92
C ALA A 395 11.20 -3.86 -15.20
N ARG A 396 11.51 -4.47 -16.36
CA ARG A 396 12.90 -4.82 -16.73
C ARG A 396 13.67 -3.59 -17.17
N ASP A 397 14.92 -3.53 -16.72
CA ASP A 397 15.88 -2.53 -17.22
C ASP A 397 16.43 -2.89 -18.62
N SER A 398 17.28 -2.03 -19.17
CA SER A 398 17.90 -2.23 -20.48
C SER A 398 18.79 -3.47 -20.59
N GLN A 399 19.17 -4.09 -19.47
CA GLN A 399 19.94 -5.33 -19.38
C GLN A 399 19.06 -6.55 -19.06
N GLY A 400 17.73 -6.38 -19.01
CA GLY A 400 16.77 -7.43 -18.69
C GLY A 400 16.65 -7.79 -17.20
N ARG A 401 17.26 -7.01 -16.29
CA ARG A 401 17.22 -7.23 -14.84
C ARG A 401 15.89 -6.76 -14.26
N LEU A 402 15.47 -7.40 -13.17
CA LEU A 402 14.29 -7.07 -12.37
C LEU A 402 14.72 -6.78 -10.93
N PRO A 403 14.05 -5.86 -10.21
CA PRO A 403 14.27 -5.69 -8.78
C PRO A 403 13.77 -6.94 -8.02
N LYS A 404 14.33 -7.17 -6.81
CA LYS A 404 13.86 -8.18 -5.87
C LYS A 404 12.64 -7.65 -5.12
N LEU A 405 11.58 -8.46 -4.98
CA LEU A 405 10.35 -8.02 -4.35
C LEU A 405 9.94 -8.94 -3.21
N ILE A 406 9.49 -8.33 -2.11
CA ILE A 406 8.74 -8.99 -1.06
C ILE A 406 7.34 -8.37 -1.03
N LEU A 407 6.31 -9.21 -1.25
CA LEU A 407 4.90 -8.86 -1.12
C LEU A 407 4.35 -9.54 0.12
N ALA A 408 3.88 -8.78 1.08
CA ALA A 408 3.28 -9.30 2.30
C ALA A 408 1.87 -8.77 2.49
N ASN A 409 0.89 -9.67 2.62
CA ASN A 409 -0.50 -9.33 2.94
C ASN A 409 -0.88 -9.95 4.29
N THR A 410 -1.86 -9.37 4.95
CA THR A 410 -2.49 -9.97 6.15
C THR A 410 -3.82 -10.63 5.76
N SER A 411 -4.44 -11.31 6.71
CA SER A 411 -5.77 -11.91 6.48
C SER A 411 -6.80 -10.89 6.01
N THR A 412 -6.71 -9.63 6.45
CA THR A 412 -7.65 -8.58 6.06
C THR A 412 -7.62 -8.30 4.55
N GLU A 413 -6.47 -8.36 3.89
CA GLU A 413 -6.37 -8.12 2.45
C GLU A 413 -7.06 -9.20 1.62
N PHE A 414 -7.16 -10.42 2.13
CA PHE A 414 -7.94 -11.48 1.45
C PHE A 414 -9.45 -11.20 1.49
N TRP A 415 -9.93 -10.50 2.52
CA TRP A 415 -11.33 -10.13 2.66
C TRP A 415 -11.70 -8.82 1.98
N ASN A 416 -10.78 -7.85 1.97
CA ASN A 416 -11.10 -6.46 1.63
C ASN A 416 -10.28 -5.89 0.47
N ARG A 417 -9.35 -6.67 -0.15
CA ARG A 417 -8.45 -6.15 -1.19
C ARG A 417 -8.00 -7.20 -2.21
N GLY A 418 -8.78 -8.26 -2.38
CA GLY A 418 -8.52 -9.29 -3.40
C GLY A 418 -7.14 -9.95 -3.34
N ALA A 419 -6.50 -10.05 -2.15
CA ALA A 419 -5.11 -10.47 -2.03
C ALA A 419 -4.82 -11.87 -2.60
N SER A 420 -5.80 -12.75 -2.72
CA SER A 420 -5.61 -14.06 -3.36
C SER A 420 -5.17 -13.94 -4.83
N LEU A 421 -5.58 -12.87 -5.54
CA LEU A 421 -5.26 -12.68 -6.96
C LEU A 421 -3.77 -12.56 -7.26
N ILE A 422 -2.93 -12.19 -6.28
CA ILE A 422 -1.46 -12.15 -6.50
C ILE A 422 -0.84 -13.54 -6.66
N GLY A 423 -1.54 -14.59 -6.25
CA GLY A 423 -1.11 -15.98 -6.28
C GLY A 423 -2.09 -16.92 -6.99
N THR A 424 -3.18 -16.40 -7.58
CA THR A 424 -4.17 -17.21 -8.32
C THR A 424 -4.45 -16.63 -9.70
N THR A 425 -5.03 -17.47 -10.57
CA THR A 425 -5.63 -16.97 -11.82
C THR A 425 -6.83 -16.07 -11.54
N PRO A 426 -7.18 -15.11 -12.44
CA PRO A 426 -8.28 -14.15 -12.24
C PRO A 426 -9.68 -14.77 -12.04
N ASP A 427 -9.86 -16.04 -12.43
CA ASP A 427 -11.07 -16.84 -12.18
C ASP A 427 -10.99 -17.67 -10.90
N GLY A 428 -9.93 -17.51 -10.10
CA GLY A 428 -9.73 -18.25 -8.85
C GLY A 428 -9.66 -19.76 -9.00
N ALA A 429 -9.31 -20.27 -10.19
CA ALA A 429 -9.35 -21.70 -10.51
C ALA A 429 -8.02 -22.43 -10.26
N ALA A 430 -6.89 -21.73 -10.31
CA ALA A 430 -5.56 -22.32 -10.15
C ALA A 430 -4.59 -21.37 -9.43
N ASP A 431 -3.63 -21.96 -8.71
CA ASP A 431 -2.50 -21.21 -8.17
C ASP A 431 -1.54 -20.79 -9.28
N VAL A 432 -0.93 -19.60 -9.10
CA VAL A 432 0.13 -19.07 -9.97
C VAL A 432 1.36 -18.83 -9.11
N ALA A 433 2.42 -19.60 -9.33
CA ALA A 433 3.68 -19.41 -8.62
C ALA A 433 4.27 -18.01 -8.92
N PRO A 434 4.84 -17.32 -7.92
CA PRO A 434 5.51 -16.04 -8.16
C PRO A 434 6.77 -16.22 -9.02
N ALA A 435 7.19 -15.12 -9.68
CA ALA A 435 8.47 -15.09 -10.39
C ALA A 435 9.66 -15.25 -9.41
N ASP A 436 10.81 -15.71 -9.91
CA ASP A 436 12.00 -16.05 -9.08
C ASP A 436 12.52 -14.86 -8.24
N ASN A 437 12.35 -13.64 -8.74
CA ASN A 437 12.73 -12.40 -8.07
C ASN A 437 11.67 -11.90 -7.06
N VAL A 438 10.64 -12.70 -6.77
CA VAL A 438 9.52 -12.31 -5.89
C VAL A 438 9.34 -13.32 -4.76
N ARG A 439 9.08 -12.84 -3.56
CA ARG A 439 8.63 -13.63 -2.41
C ARG A 439 7.28 -13.10 -1.93
N ILE A 440 6.37 -14.02 -1.62
CA ILE A 440 5.02 -13.70 -1.15
C ILE A 440 4.84 -14.28 0.25
N TYR A 441 4.33 -13.44 1.17
CA TYR A 441 3.97 -13.84 2.53
C TYR A 441 2.54 -13.42 2.85
N GLY A 442 1.81 -14.32 3.53
CA GLY A 442 0.50 -14.03 4.11
C GLY A 442 0.60 -14.14 5.63
N PHE A 443 0.47 -13.03 6.36
CA PHE A 443 0.45 -13.01 7.82
C PHE A 443 -0.95 -13.36 8.33
N MET A 444 -1.15 -14.62 8.68
CA MET A 444 -2.47 -15.15 9.01
C MET A 444 -2.96 -14.69 10.39
N GLY A 445 -4.27 -14.44 10.49
CA GLY A 445 -4.93 -13.89 11.69
C GLY A 445 -4.62 -12.42 11.98
N ALA A 446 -3.75 -11.78 11.17
CA ALA A 446 -3.44 -10.37 11.32
C ALA A 446 -4.43 -9.49 10.55
N GLN A 447 -4.62 -8.29 11.04
CA GLN A 447 -5.39 -7.23 10.37
C GLN A 447 -4.45 -6.26 9.62
N HIS A 448 -5.02 -5.32 8.87
CA HIS A 448 -4.28 -4.39 7.99
C HIS A 448 -3.13 -3.64 8.68
N TYR A 449 -3.32 -3.27 9.94
CA TYR A 449 -2.31 -2.63 10.78
C TYR A 449 -2.39 -3.19 12.21
N VAL A 450 -1.35 -3.02 13.01
CA VAL A 450 -1.39 -3.45 14.41
C VAL A 450 -2.23 -2.46 15.21
N GLY A 451 -3.52 -2.75 15.35
CA GLY A 451 -4.51 -1.87 15.96
C GLY A 451 -4.51 -1.91 17.49
N ARG A 452 -5.01 -0.83 18.11
CA ARG A 452 -5.09 -0.67 19.57
C ARG A 452 -6.40 0.00 20.01
N SER A 453 -7.53 -0.45 19.48
CA SER A 453 -8.82 0.07 19.95
C SER A 453 -9.18 -0.51 21.31
N ARG A 454 -9.53 0.36 22.26
CA ARG A 454 -10.02 -0.04 23.59
C ARG A 454 -11.52 -0.26 23.62
N THR A 455 -12.22 0.00 22.53
CA THR A 455 -13.65 -0.20 22.38
C THR A 455 -13.94 -1.16 21.20
N ARG A 456 -15.08 -1.83 21.23
CA ARG A 456 -15.55 -2.60 20.08
C ARG A 456 -16.11 -1.69 18.99
N ALA A 457 -16.81 -0.62 19.36
CA ALA A 457 -17.44 0.26 18.39
C ALA A 457 -16.42 0.83 17.39
N PRO A 458 -16.78 0.90 16.11
CA PRO A 458 -18.10 0.59 15.53
C PRO A 458 -18.34 -0.88 15.11
N PHE A 459 -17.62 -1.84 15.70
CA PHE A 459 -17.60 -3.23 15.28
C PHE A 459 -18.25 -4.16 16.32
N THR A 460 -18.48 -5.42 15.92
CA THR A 460 -19.10 -6.45 16.78
C THR A 460 -18.09 -7.07 17.76
N ALA A 461 -16.80 -7.06 17.43
CA ALA A 461 -15.74 -7.65 18.26
C ALA A 461 -14.59 -6.69 18.53
N CYS A 462 -13.76 -7.01 19.51
CA CYS A 462 -12.48 -6.35 19.69
C CYS A 462 -11.57 -6.59 18.48
N VAL A 463 -10.68 -5.62 18.20
CA VAL A 463 -9.74 -5.73 17.09
C VAL A 463 -8.67 -6.79 17.35
N SER A 464 -8.16 -7.41 16.27
CA SER A 464 -7.04 -8.35 16.35
C SER A 464 -5.78 -7.68 16.89
N THR A 465 -5.04 -8.42 17.75
CA THR A 465 -3.80 -7.94 18.37
C THR A 465 -2.54 -8.54 17.75
N SER A 466 -2.68 -9.39 16.72
CA SER A 466 -1.54 -10.05 16.06
C SER A 466 -0.54 -9.03 15.51
N ASP A 467 0.75 -9.19 15.90
CA ASP A 467 1.81 -8.23 15.58
C ASP A 467 2.65 -8.69 14.38
N HIS A 468 2.19 -8.36 13.17
CA HIS A 468 2.92 -8.64 11.94
C HIS A 468 4.07 -7.66 11.65
N TYR A 469 4.30 -6.65 12.50
CA TYR A 469 5.45 -5.74 12.34
C TYR A 469 6.78 -6.40 12.71
N LEU A 470 6.77 -7.42 13.58
CA LEU A 470 7.99 -8.14 13.93
C LEU A 470 8.54 -9.00 12.76
N PRO A 471 7.74 -9.86 12.09
CA PRO A 471 8.22 -10.52 10.88
C PRO A 471 8.55 -9.54 9.74
N MET A 472 7.91 -8.38 9.66
CA MET A 472 8.27 -7.34 8.70
C MET A 472 9.71 -6.85 8.91
N ARG A 473 10.18 -6.68 10.16
CA ARG A 473 11.57 -6.34 10.49
C ARG A 473 12.54 -7.39 9.94
N ALA A 474 12.26 -8.66 10.21
CA ALA A 474 13.08 -9.78 9.71
C ALA A 474 13.15 -9.79 8.18
N LEU A 475 12.02 -9.55 7.52
CA LEU A 475 11.95 -9.57 6.05
C LEU A 475 12.60 -8.34 5.40
N ILE A 476 12.61 -7.16 6.06
CA ILE A 476 13.37 -5.99 5.57
C ILE A 476 14.88 -6.28 5.60
N VAL A 477 15.39 -6.87 6.69
CA VAL A 477 16.80 -7.30 6.76
C VAL A 477 17.09 -8.36 5.71
N ALA A 478 16.20 -9.35 5.55
CA ALA A 478 16.37 -10.39 4.54
C ALA A 478 16.32 -9.83 3.10
N LEU A 479 15.55 -8.76 2.83
CA LEU A 479 15.55 -8.10 1.52
C LEU A 479 16.89 -7.40 1.25
N ASP A 480 17.45 -6.72 2.24
CA ASP A 480 18.77 -6.08 2.12
C ASP A 480 19.88 -7.15 1.87
N ASP A 481 19.86 -8.26 2.60
CA ASP A 481 20.75 -9.40 2.36
C ASP A 481 20.57 -9.97 0.93
N TRP A 482 19.33 -10.10 0.48
CA TRP A 482 19.04 -10.65 -0.85
C TRP A 482 19.53 -9.76 -1.99
N THR A 483 19.40 -8.47 -1.86
CA THR A 483 19.84 -7.51 -2.88
C THR A 483 21.33 -7.25 -2.84
N SER A 484 21.96 -7.25 -1.66
CA SER A 484 23.39 -6.94 -1.48
C SER A 484 24.32 -8.15 -1.63
N SER A 485 23.90 -9.32 -1.14
CA SER A 485 24.76 -10.54 -1.11
C SER A 485 24.19 -11.71 -1.92
N GLY A 486 22.94 -11.59 -2.41
CA GLY A 486 22.26 -12.69 -3.11
C GLY A 486 21.63 -13.74 -2.19
N LYS A 487 21.74 -13.62 -0.86
CA LYS A 487 21.13 -14.55 0.10
C LYS A 487 19.62 -14.42 0.07
N PRO A 488 18.87 -15.45 -0.38
CA PRO A 488 17.42 -15.32 -0.54
C PRO A 488 16.71 -15.25 0.82
N PRO A 489 15.58 -14.52 0.90
CA PRO A 489 14.66 -14.56 2.04
C PRO A 489 14.09 -15.98 2.26
N PRO A 490 13.41 -16.25 3.38
CA PRO A 490 12.64 -17.47 3.56
C PRO A 490 11.77 -17.81 2.34
N ALA A 491 11.44 -19.10 2.19
CA ALA A 491 10.54 -19.55 1.12
C ALA A 491 9.17 -18.84 1.19
N ASN A 492 8.47 -18.80 0.07
CA ASN A 492 7.11 -18.29 0.00
C ASN A 492 6.21 -18.96 1.06
N ALA A 493 5.40 -18.18 1.75
CA ALA A 493 4.47 -18.65 2.76
C ALA A 493 3.16 -17.84 2.70
N TYR A 494 2.22 -18.28 1.89
CA TYR A 494 0.90 -17.68 1.69
C TYR A 494 -0.13 -18.76 1.38
N PRO A 495 -1.43 -18.53 1.62
CA PRO A 495 -2.46 -19.53 1.36
C PRO A 495 -2.56 -19.90 -0.12
N LEU A 496 -2.81 -21.20 -0.40
CA LEU A 496 -2.90 -21.78 -1.73
C LEU A 496 -4.21 -22.59 -1.89
N LEU A 497 -4.67 -22.72 -3.14
CA LEU A 497 -5.76 -23.63 -3.50
C LEU A 497 -5.31 -25.09 -3.40
N ALA A 498 -4.10 -25.38 -3.86
CA ALA A 498 -3.58 -26.75 -3.97
C ALA A 498 -3.45 -27.49 -2.62
N ASP A 499 -3.24 -26.76 -1.52
CA ASP A 499 -3.12 -27.34 -0.17
C ASP A 499 -4.40 -27.13 0.67
N GLY A 500 -5.46 -26.58 0.08
CA GLY A 500 -6.74 -26.34 0.74
C GLY A 500 -6.69 -25.24 1.80
N THR A 501 -5.71 -24.34 1.73
CA THR A 501 -5.62 -23.19 2.66
C THR A 501 -6.28 -21.92 2.10
N LEU A 502 -6.73 -21.93 0.83
CA LEU A 502 -7.66 -20.97 0.23
C LEU A 502 -9.00 -21.62 -0.04
N THR A 503 -10.10 -20.87 0.21
CA THR A 503 -11.46 -21.35 0.01
C THR A 503 -12.40 -20.24 -0.44
N THR A 504 -13.64 -20.59 -0.81
CA THR A 504 -14.71 -19.62 -1.07
C THR A 504 -15.27 -19.07 0.24
N VAL A 505 -15.95 -17.91 0.18
CA VAL A 505 -16.65 -17.38 1.37
C VAL A 505 -17.76 -18.30 1.82
N ALA A 506 -18.45 -18.99 0.89
CA ALA A 506 -19.51 -19.94 1.21
C ALA A 506 -18.97 -21.14 2.02
N ASP A 507 -17.86 -21.73 1.58
CA ASP A 507 -17.23 -22.85 2.30
C ASP A 507 -16.62 -22.39 3.63
N TYR A 508 -16.00 -21.19 3.67
CA TYR A 508 -15.53 -20.60 4.93
C TYR A 508 -16.65 -20.51 5.96
N ARG A 509 -17.83 -19.99 5.58
CA ARG A 509 -19.00 -19.86 6.46
C ARG A 509 -19.55 -21.22 6.94
N ALA A 510 -19.44 -22.23 6.10
CA ALA A 510 -19.89 -23.59 6.44
C ALA A 510 -19.04 -24.24 7.53
N ILE A 511 -17.72 -23.99 7.53
CA ILE A 511 -16.77 -24.63 8.44
C ILE A 511 -16.34 -23.75 9.63
N PHE A 512 -16.60 -22.43 9.58
CA PHE A 512 -16.26 -21.52 10.68
C PHE A 512 -17.00 -21.92 11.96
N PRO A 513 -16.33 -21.99 13.13
CA PRO A 513 -16.96 -22.45 14.38
C PRO A 513 -18.10 -21.53 14.78
N LYS A 514 -19.25 -22.15 15.14
CA LYS A 514 -20.47 -21.45 15.57
C LYS A 514 -20.42 -21.16 17.06
N GLY A 515 -21.21 -20.18 17.52
CA GLY A 515 -21.33 -19.89 18.96
C GLY A 515 -20.25 -18.92 19.49
N LEU A 516 -19.44 -18.31 18.64
CA LEU A 516 -18.36 -17.38 19.05
C LEU A 516 -18.84 -15.94 19.32
N GLY A 517 -20.14 -15.66 19.18
CA GLY A 517 -20.66 -14.28 19.28
C GLY A 517 -20.34 -13.38 18.11
N ILE A 518 -19.72 -13.90 17.06
CA ILE A 518 -19.48 -13.23 15.78
C ILE A 518 -19.98 -14.10 14.63
N THR A 519 -20.38 -13.44 13.54
CA THR A 519 -20.89 -14.12 12.34
C THR A 519 -19.99 -13.76 11.16
N PRO A 520 -19.49 -14.74 10.39
CA PRO A 520 -18.70 -14.48 9.20
C PRO A 520 -19.48 -13.65 8.17
N PRO A 521 -18.77 -12.76 7.43
CA PRO A 521 -19.37 -11.96 6.35
C PRO A 521 -20.09 -12.84 5.32
N GLU A 522 -21.13 -12.33 4.70
CA GLU A 522 -21.84 -13.03 3.60
C GLU A 522 -21.01 -13.04 2.30
N GLN A 523 -20.16 -12.04 2.15
CA GLN A 523 -19.28 -11.88 1.00
C GLN A 523 -18.00 -11.16 1.44
N ASN A 524 -16.94 -11.29 0.67
CA ASN A 524 -15.77 -10.40 0.73
C ASN A 524 -15.97 -9.20 -0.21
N LEU A 525 -15.04 -8.26 -0.22
CA LEU A 525 -15.09 -7.15 -1.18
C LEU A 525 -15.05 -7.71 -2.60
N ARG A 526 -16.02 -7.32 -3.41
CA ARG A 526 -16.08 -7.65 -4.83
C ARG A 526 -15.05 -6.82 -5.60
N GLU A 527 -14.41 -7.46 -6.57
CA GLU A 527 -13.42 -6.83 -7.45
C GLU A 527 -13.93 -6.85 -8.89
N PRO A 528 -14.85 -5.92 -9.27
CA PRO A 528 -15.43 -5.91 -10.60
C PRO A 528 -14.42 -5.46 -11.67
N ARG A 529 -14.56 -6.00 -12.88
CA ARG A 529 -13.89 -5.49 -14.07
C ARG A 529 -14.55 -4.17 -14.47
N LEU A 530 -13.90 -3.05 -14.13
CA LEU A 530 -14.40 -1.71 -14.41
C LEU A 530 -14.02 -1.28 -15.84
N ASP A 531 -15.02 -1.00 -16.67
CA ASP A 531 -14.83 -0.47 -18.03
C ASP A 531 -15.02 1.05 -18.06
N PHE A 532 -13.91 1.76 -18.07
CA PHE A 532 -13.85 3.22 -18.24
C PHE A 532 -13.81 3.67 -19.72
N GLY A 533 -13.95 2.73 -20.68
CA GLY A 533 -13.88 3.01 -22.10
C GLY A 533 -12.51 2.76 -22.74
N ARG A 534 -12.46 2.84 -24.06
CA ARG A 534 -11.31 2.35 -24.88
C ARG A 534 -9.99 3.08 -24.61
N ARG A 535 -10.02 4.35 -24.21
CA ARG A 535 -8.82 5.15 -23.96
C ARG A 535 -8.20 4.88 -22.58
N PHE A 536 -8.95 4.30 -21.64
CA PHE A 536 -8.47 4.17 -20.27
C PHE A 536 -7.23 3.28 -20.16
N ALA A 537 -7.29 2.07 -20.71
CA ALA A 537 -6.18 1.11 -20.62
C ALA A 537 -4.87 1.58 -21.28
N LYS A 538 -4.96 2.40 -22.33
CA LYS A 538 -3.78 2.85 -23.09
C LYS A 538 -3.31 4.26 -22.75
N GLN A 539 -4.23 5.11 -22.32
CA GLN A 539 -3.98 6.55 -22.15
C GLN A 539 -4.35 7.08 -20.75
N GLY A 540 -4.91 6.24 -19.87
CA GLY A 540 -5.40 6.67 -18.56
C GLY A 540 -6.54 7.68 -18.64
N ILE A 541 -7.34 7.70 -19.72
CA ILE A 541 -8.42 8.67 -19.94
C ILE A 541 -9.77 7.95 -19.91
N ALA A 542 -10.58 8.21 -18.89
CA ALA A 542 -11.92 7.67 -18.79
C ALA A 542 -12.85 8.30 -19.83
N ASP A 543 -13.47 7.47 -20.68
CA ASP A 543 -14.54 7.86 -21.61
C ASP A 543 -15.91 7.75 -20.95
N THR A 544 -16.04 6.86 -19.97
CA THR A 544 -17.29 6.54 -19.26
C THR A 544 -17.08 6.75 -17.77
N VAL A 545 -17.88 7.64 -17.18
CA VAL A 545 -17.92 7.93 -15.73
C VAL A 545 -19.40 8.12 -15.36
N PRO A 546 -19.96 7.32 -14.46
CA PRO A 546 -19.42 6.08 -13.85
C PRO A 546 -18.96 5.03 -14.85
N PRO A 547 -18.01 4.14 -14.49
CA PRO A 547 -17.62 3.03 -15.34
C PRO A 547 -18.75 2.00 -15.50
N LYS A 548 -18.66 1.17 -16.51
CA LYS A 548 -19.51 -0.01 -16.59
C LYS A 548 -18.89 -1.13 -15.78
N HIS A 549 -19.71 -1.87 -15.05
CA HIS A 549 -19.31 -3.06 -14.33
C HIS A 549 -19.41 -4.28 -15.24
N GLY A 550 -18.34 -5.04 -15.34
CA GLY A 550 -18.31 -6.38 -15.93
C GLY A 550 -18.36 -7.44 -14.83
N ASP A 551 -18.02 -8.68 -15.19
CA ASP A 551 -17.90 -9.77 -14.23
C ASP A 551 -16.79 -9.48 -13.20
N ASP A 552 -16.94 -10.03 -12.00
CA ASP A 552 -15.92 -9.89 -10.96
C ASP A 552 -14.69 -10.76 -11.27
N TYR A 553 -13.55 -10.36 -10.72
CA TYR A 553 -12.43 -11.27 -10.51
C TYR A 553 -12.77 -12.18 -9.32
N GLU A 554 -12.49 -13.47 -9.46
CA GLU A 554 -12.80 -14.45 -8.42
C GLU A 554 -11.75 -14.44 -7.32
N THR A 555 -12.11 -13.91 -6.17
CA THR A 555 -11.24 -13.86 -5.00
C THR A 555 -11.53 -15.01 -4.03
N ARG A 556 -10.55 -15.37 -3.22
CA ARG A 556 -10.60 -16.43 -2.21
C ARG A 556 -10.16 -15.89 -0.86
N VAL A 557 -10.60 -16.56 0.21
CA VAL A 557 -10.24 -16.22 1.59
C VAL A 557 -9.48 -17.37 2.24
N PRO A 558 -8.64 -17.11 3.26
CA PRO A 558 -7.95 -18.18 3.97
C PRO A 558 -8.92 -19.12 4.65
N THR A 559 -8.66 -20.44 4.61
CA THR A 559 -9.45 -21.48 5.25
C THR A 559 -9.24 -21.45 6.76
N PRO A 560 -10.29 -21.43 7.61
CA PRO A 560 -10.13 -21.46 9.06
C PRO A 560 -9.84 -22.89 9.58
N ASP A 561 -9.15 -22.96 10.73
CA ASP A 561 -9.03 -24.18 11.53
C ASP A 561 -10.22 -24.36 12.52
N ALA A 562 -10.16 -25.38 13.36
CA ALA A 562 -11.21 -25.66 14.35
C ALA A 562 -11.36 -24.55 15.41
N ASP A 563 -10.36 -23.73 15.61
CA ASP A 563 -10.42 -22.55 16.49
C ASP A 563 -10.92 -21.29 15.75
N GLY A 564 -11.17 -21.37 14.44
CA GLY A 564 -11.53 -20.26 13.59
C GLY A 564 -10.33 -19.38 13.16
N ASN A 565 -9.11 -19.84 13.41
CA ASN A 565 -7.88 -19.16 12.98
C ASN A 565 -7.49 -19.61 11.56
N ASP A 566 -6.99 -18.67 10.76
CA ASP A 566 -6.59 -18.95 9.39
C ASP A 566 -5.46 -19.97 9.28
N ARG A 567 -5.59 -20.87 8.31
CA ARG A 567 -4.60 -21.87 7.93
C ARG A 567 -3.69 -21.34 6.82
N GLY A 568 -2.55 -22.02 6.63
CA GLY A 568 -1.60 -21.64 5.59
C GLY A 568 -0.75 -20.43 5.96
N GLY A 569 0.02 -19.94 5.01
CA GLY A 569 0.84 -18.75 5.15
C GLY A 569 1.78 -18.73 6.36
N VAL A 570 2.11 -17.53 6.82
CA VAL A 570 2.89 -17.30 8.05
C VAL A 570 1.92 -17.27 9.23
N ARG A 571 1.86 -18.35 9.98
CA ARG A 571 1.13 -18.36 11.26
C ARG A 571 1.99 -17.68 12.31
N LEU A 572 1.58 -16.49 12.73
CA LEU A 572 2.27 -15.70 13.76
C LEU A 572 2.30 -16.43 15.10
N VAL A 573 3.11 -15.97 16.05
CA VAL A 573 3.23 -16.61 17.37
C VAL A 573 1.87 -16.69 18.06
N GLU A 574 1.02 -15.67 17.90
CA GLU A 574 -0.34 -15.58 18.43
C GLU A 574 -1.27 -16.67 17.87
N LEU A 575 -0.99 -17.23 16.69
CA LEU A 575 -1.74 -18.32 16.10
C LEU A 575 -1.11 -19.71 16.38
N GLN A 576 0.20 -19.74 16.72
CA GLN A 576 0.88 -20.99 17.07
C GLN A 576 0.71 -21.36 18.56
N ALA A 577 0.50 -20.36 19.43
CA ALA A 577 0.15 -20.49 20.83
C ALA A 577 -1.10 -19.61 21.10
N PRO A 578 -2.29 -20.02 20.60
CA PRO A 578 -3.44 -19.13 20.53
C PRO A 578 -4.11 -18.90 21.89
N LEU A 579 -4.54 -17.67 22.13
CA LEU A 579 -5.39 -17.24 23.24
C LEU A 579 -6.84 -16.99 22.80
N GLY A 580 -7.13 -17.13 21.52
CA GLY A 580 -8.44 -16.89 20.93
C GLY A 580 -8.45 -17.08 19.43
N THR A 581 -9.55 -16.73 18.82
CA THR A 581 -9.71 -16.64 17.37
C THR A 581 -9.33 -15.25 16.88
N HIS A 582 -8.45 -15.21 15.88
CA HIS A 582 -8.10 -14.01 15.13
C HIS A 582 -8.63 -14.12 13.71
N THR A 583 -9.45 -13.15 13.26
CA THR A 583 -9.97 -13.14 11.89
C THR A 583 -9.42 -11.97 11.10
N GLY A 584 -9.43 -12.10 9.76
CA GLY A 584 -9.10 -11.00 8.85
C GLY A 584 -10.25 -10.00 8.64
N TRP A 585 -11.39 -10.18 9.31
CA TRP A 585 -12.60 -9.37 9.16
C TRP A 585 -13.21 -9.02 10.52
N ASN A 586 -13.93 -7.89 10.57
CA ASN A 586 -14.75 -7.51 11.72
C ASN A 586 -16.02 -6.84 11.20
N MET A 587 -17.17 -7.38 11.58
CA MET A 587 -18.46 -6.85 11.11
C MET A 587 -18.81 -5.55 11.83
N ARG A 588 -19.45 -4.65 11.11
CA ARG A 588 -19.99 -3.43 11.73
C ARG A 588 -21.16 -3.78 12.64
N ALA A 589 -21.26 -3.09 13.78
CA ALA A 589 -22.38 -3.23 14.69
C ALA A 589 -23.66 -2.60 14.10
N ALA A 590 -24.81 -3.19 14.38
CA ALA A 590 -26.10 -2.81 13.78
C ALA A 590 -26.49 -1.33 14.02
N ASP A 591 -26.07 -0.78 15.15
CA ASP A 591 -26.34 0.62 15.55
C ASP A 591 -25.38 1.64 14.94
N THR A 592 -24.37 1.21 14.17
CA THR A 592 -23.36 2.08 13.59
C THR A 592 -23.49 2.26 12.07
N GLY A 593 -24.54 1.69 11.48
CA GLY A 593 -24.77 1.71 10.05
C GLY A 593 -23.94 0.70 9.25
N PHE A 594 -24.43 0.32 8.08
CA PHE A 594 -23.80 -0.67 7.20
C PHE A 594 -23.48 -2.01 7.91
N ALA A 595 -24.41 -2.52 8.72
CA ALA A 595 -24.21 -3.77 9.49
C ALA A 595 -23.85 -5.00 8.63
N TRP A 596 -24.09 -4.95 7.33
CA TRP A 596 -23.73 -5.97 6.35
C TRP A 596 -22.27 -5.88 5.89
N ALA A 597 -21.59 -4.76 6.18
CA ALA A 597 -20.21 -4.53 5.74
C ALA A 597 -19.20 -4.90 6.82
N THR A 598 -18.03 -5.31 6.38
CA THR A 598 -16.86 -5.49 7.24
C THR A 598 -16.17 -4.15 7.49
N SER A 599 -15.34 -4.11 8.54
CA SER A 599 -14.30 -3.09 8.65
C SER A 599 -13.40 -3.10 7.43
N ARG A 600 -12.97 -1.92 7.01
CA ARG A 600 -11.99 -1.77 5.93
C ARG A 600 -10.60 -2.29 6.31
N PHE A 601 -10.24 -2.24 7.59
CA PHE A 601 -8.87 -2.44 8.08
C PHE A 601 -8.75 -3.40 9.26
N ASP A 602 -9.85 -3.65 9.99
CA ASP A 602 -9.79 -4.34 11.26
C ASP A 602 -10.27 -5.79 11.13
N GLY A 603 -9.50 -6.68 11.74
CA GLY A 603 -9.90 -8.05 12.05
C GLY A 603 -10.51 -8.14 13.45
N SER A 604 -11.05 -9.32 13.80
CA SER A 604 -11.61 -9.59 15.12
C SER A 604 -10.65 -10.37 16.00
N PHE A 605 -10.75 -10.17 17.31
CA PHE A 605 -10.21 -11.06 18.31
C PHE A 605 -11.33 -11.53 19.26
N VAL A 606 -11.51 -12.86 19.34
CA VAL A 606 -12.46 -13.50 20.24
C VAL A 606 -11.70 -14.44 21.17
N PRO A 607 -11.46 -14.07 22.43
CA PRO A 607 -10.69 -14.88 23.37
C PRO A 607 -11.36 -16.23 23.60
N PHE A 608 -10.58 -17.25 23.92
CA PHE A 608 -11.11 -18.50 24.47
C PHE A 608 -11.69 -18.27 25.86
N ALA A 609 -12.65 -19.12 26.23
CA ALA A 609 -13.12 -19.19 27.61
C ALA A 609 -11.95 -19.48 28.56
N ARG A 610 -11.94 -18.88 29.74
CA ARG A 610 -10.87 -19.09 30.72
C ARG A 610 -10.90 -20.48 31.30
N THR A 611 -12.11 -20.94 31.67
CA THR A 611 -12.35 -22.22 32.29
C THR A 611 -13.28 -23.09 31.45
N GLU A 612 -13.29 -24.39 31.71
CA GLU A 612 -14.19 -25.32 31.05
C GLU A 612 -15.67 -25.05 31.42
N ALA A 613 -15.92 -24.59 32.63
CA ALA A 613 -17.27 -24.18 33.05
C ALA A 613 -17.79 -22.97 32.24
N GLU A 614 -16.98 -21.97 32.03
CA GLU A 614 -17.31 -20.82 31.17
C GLU A 614 -17.56 -21.25 29.72
N ARG A 615 -16.72 -22.13 29.19
CA ARG A 615 -16.86 -22.68 27.84
C ARG A 615 -18.21 -23.36 27.63
N LEU A 616 -18.55 -24.27 28.54
CA LEU A 616 -19.81 -25.00 28.49
C LEU A 616 -21.03 -24.09 28.64
N ALA A 617 -20.95 -23.10 29.54
CA ALA A 617 -22.02 -22.12 29.74
C ALA A 617 -22.25 -21.23 28.49
N ALA A 618 -21.19 -20.92 27.76
CA ALA A 618 -21.25 -20.13 26.52
C ALA A 618 -21.57 -20.97 25.27
N GLY A 619 -21.53 -22.30 25.35
CA GLY A 619 -21.65 -23.17 24.18
C GLY A 619 -20.48 -23.01 23.18
N ASP A 620 -19.31 -22.56 23.67
CA ASP A 620 -18.14 -22.39 22.83
C ASP A 620 -17.56 -23.77 22.43
N PRO A 621 -17.45 -24.08 21.13
CA PRO A 621 -16.88 -25.36 20.68
C PRO A 621 -15.38 -25.50 20.88
N ARG A 622 -14.67 -24.36 21.09
CA ARG A 622 -13.22 -24.32 21.22
C ARG A 622 -12.80 -24.69 22.64
N PRO A 623 -11.74 -25.49 22.85
CA PRO A 623 -11.21 -25.78 24.19
C PRO A 623 -10.87 -24.49 24.96
N SER A 624 -11.18 -24.49 26.28
CA SER A 624 -10.83 -23.38 27.18
C SER A 624 -9.32 -23.22 27.38
N LEU A 625 -8.88 -22.05 27.90
CA LEU A 625 -7.48 -21.84 28.27
C LEU A 625 -6.98 -22.84 29.31
N GLU A 626 -7.82 -23.18 30.27
CA GLU A 626 -7.56 -24.20 31.31
C GLU A 626 -7.23 -25.57 30.73
N VAL A 627 -7.92 -25.97 29.65
CA VAL A 627 -7.67 -27.24 28.94
C VAL A 627 -6.45 -27.17 28.07
N ARG A 628 -6.18 -26.00 27.46
CA ARG A 628 -5.07 -25.82 26.53
C ARG A 628 -3.72 -25.71 27.22
N TYR A 629 -3.69 -25.02 28.33
CA TYR A 629 -2.46 -24.68 29.04
C TYR A 629 -2.59 -24.98 30.52
N ALA A 630 -1.86 -26.01 30.97
CA ALA A 630 -1.91 -26.47 32.37
C ALA A 630 -1.51 -25.37 33.38
N SER A 631 -0.74 -24.38 32.95
CA SER A 631 -0.29 -23.26 33.78
C SER A 631 0.17 -22.08 32.91
N ARG A 632 0.40 -20.94 33.56
CA ARG A 632 1.06 -19.78 32.95
C ARG A 632 2.44 -20.14 32.36
N ASP A 633 3.21 -20.98 33.04
CA ASP A 633 4.53 -21.40 32.59
C ASP A 633 4.42 -22.34 31.37
N ALA A 634 3.41 -23.19 31.32
CA ALA A 634 3.12 -24.01 30.15
C ALA A 634 2.78 -23.16 28.92
N TYR A 635 1.99 -22.09 29.11
CA TYR A 635 1.71 -21.12 28.04
C TYR A 635 3.00 -20.39 27.62
N ALA A 636 3.80 -19.90 28.56
CA ALA A 636 5.08 -19.22 28.25
C ALA A 636 6.03 -20.13 27.47
N ALA A 637 6.11 -21.42 27.82
CA ALA A 637 6.86 -22.42 27.08
C ALA A 637 6.35 -22.61 25.64
N ALA A 638 5.03 -22.62 25.44
CA ALA A 638 4.41 -22.70 24.11
C ALA A 638 4.75 -21.48 23.24
N VAL A 639 4.69 -20.28 23.80
CA VAL A 639 5.09 -19.01 23.13
C VAL A 639 6.58 -19.05 22.78
N SER A 640 7.46 -19.46 23.71
CA SER A 640 8.89 -19.59 23.47
C SER A 640 9.21 -20.56 22.32
N ALA A 641 8.55 -21.71 22.31
CA ALA A 641 8.71 -22.68 21.24
C ALA A 641 8.22 -22.14 19.88
N ALA A 642 7.09 -21.41 19.87
CA ALA A 642 6.58 -20.75 18.66
C ALA A 642 7.53 -19.67 18.15
N ALA A 643 8.06 -18.81 19.04
CA ALA A 643 9.04 -17.80 18.69
C ALA A 643 10.34 -18.43 18.15
N GLY A 644 10.82 -19.50 18.78
CA GLY A 644 11.99 -20.26 18.31
C GLY A 644 11.79 -20.82 16.89
N ARG A 645 10.61 -21.33 16.56
CA ARG A 645 10.29 -21.77 15.18
C ARG A 645 10.32 -20.61 14.19
N GLN A 646 9.78 -19.45 14.57
CA GLN A 646 9.79 -18.25 13.71
C GLN A 646 11.23 -17.74 13.48
N VAL A 647 12.09 -17.76 14.51
CA VAL A 647 13.50 -17.39 14.38
C VAL A 647 14.21 -18.37 13.44
N ALA A 648 14.02 -19.67 13.63
CA ALA A 648 14.62 -20.69 12.77
C ALA A 648 14.15 -20.58 11.31
N ALA A 649 12.91 -20.14 11.09
CA ALA A 649 12.35 -19.87 9.76
C ALA A 649 12.80 -18.52 9.16
N GLY A 650 13.53 -17.67 9.89
CA GLY A 650 13.92 -16.32 9.45
C GLY A 650 12.77 -15.32 9.37
N LEU A 651 11.70 -15.56 10.10
CA LEU A 651 10.48 -14.73 10.16
C LEU A 651 10.35 -13.95 11.47
N LEU A 652 11.28 -14.10 12.39
CA LEU A 652 11.41 -13.31 13.61
C LEU A 652 12.91 -13.13 13.89
N LEU A 653 13.32 -11.91 14.27
CA LEU A 653 14.70 -11.68 14.69
C LEU A 653 14.90 -12.13 16.13
N ALA A 654 16.11 -12.63 16.44
CA ALA A 654 16.44 -13.03 17.81
C ALA A 654 16.29 -11.90 18.83
N GLU A 655 16.57 -10.65 18.42
CA GLU A 655 16.41 -9.45 19.27
C GLU A 655 14.93 -9.14 19.60
N ASP A 656 13.96 -9.67 18.85
CA ASP A 656 12.53 -9.44 19.05
C ASP A 656 11.85 -10.54 19.90
N VAL A 657 12.56 -11.63 20.27
CA VAL A 657 11.99 -12.75 21.03
C VAL A 657 11.51 -12.32 22.41
N GLU A 658 12.32 -11.54 23.15
CA GLU A 658 11.96 -11.08 24.49
C GLU A 658 10.66 -10.22 24.46
N ARG A 659 10.56 -9.35 23.48
CA ARG A 659 9.36 -8.52 23.27
C ARG A 659 8.14 -9.40 22.96
N THR A 660 8.29 -10.39 22.07
CA THR A 660 7.24 -11.35 21.72
C THR A 660 6.76 -12.11 22.94
N MET A 661 7.68 -12.61 23.76
CA MET A 661 7.36 -13.28 25.03
C MET A 661 6.58 -12.38 25.99
N LYS A 662 7.09 -11.16 26.22
CA LYS A 662 6.47 -10.20 27.14
C LYS A 662 5.05 -9.83 26.73
N GLU A 663 4.81 -9.56 25.44
CA GLU A 663 3.51 -9.14 24.94
C GLU A 663 2.49 -10.29 25.02
N ASN A 664 2.84 -11.50 24.61
CA ASN A 664 1.94 -12.65 24.62
C ASN A 664 1.63 -13.14 26.05
N VAL A 665 2.63 -13.34 26.89
CA VAL A 665 2.42 -13.76 28.28
C VAL A 665 1.65 -12.70 29.07
N GLY A 666 1.93 -11.42 28.83
CA GLY A 666 1.16 -10.33 29.42
C GLY A 666 -0.30 -10.32 28.95
N LEU A 667 -0.61 -10.68 27.70
CA LEU A 667 -1.99 -10.81 27.24
C LEU A 667 -2.72 -11.99 27.91
N TYR A 668 -2.05 -13.13 28.06
CA TYR A 668 -2.59 -14.28 28.82
C TYR A 668 -2.99 -13.86 30.24
N ASP A 669 -2.09 -13.19 30.98
CA ASP A 669 -2.37 -12.72 32.34
C ASP A 669 -3.59 -11.78 32.38
N ARG A 670 -3.71 -10.86 31.43
CA ARG A 670 -4.84 -9.93 31.35
C ARG A 670 -6.16 -10.60 30.97
N ILE A 671 -6.14 -11.62 30.11
CA ILE A 671 -7.34 -12.40 29.77
C ILE A 671 -7.84 -13.15 31.01
N LEU A 672 -6.95 -13.78 31.79
CA LEU A 672 -7.34 -14.48 33.03
C LEU A 672 -7.88 -13.53 34.09
N ALA A 673 -7.32 -12.33 34.21
CA ALA A 673 -7.75 -11.32 35.19
C ALA A 673 -9.00 -10.53 34.76
N ARG A 674 -9.49 -10.70 33.53
CA ARG A 674 -10.64 -9.95 33.00
C ARG A 674 -11.93 -10.30 33.76
N ASP A 675 -12.71 -9.27 34.09
CA ASP A 675 -14.10 -9.47 34.50
C ASP A 675 -14.92 -10.01 33.30
N PRO A 676 -15.60 -11.16 33.41
CA PRO A 676 -16.42 -11.71 32.33
C PRO A 676 -17.53 -10.77 31.86
N SER A 677 -18.02 -9.88 32.70
CA SER A 677 -19.06 -8.89 32.37
C SER A 677 -18.50 -7.67 31.62
N ASP A 678 -17.17 -7.45 31.63
CA ASP A 678 -16.54 -6.33 30.94
C ASP A 678 -16.58 -6.55 29.41
N GLN A 679 -17.37 -5.71 28.75
CA GLN A 679 -17.51 -5.69 27.30
C GLN A 679 -16.48 -4.79 26.61
N SER A 680 -15.61 -4.09 27.37
CA SER A 680 -14.54 -3.28 26.79
C SER A 680 -13.43 -4.16 26.21
N CYS A 681 -12.56 -3.55 25.42
CA CYS A 681 -11.36 -4.20 24.89
C CYS A 681 -10.09 -3.80 25.68
N ASN A 682 -10.24 -3.22 26.86
CA ASN A 682 -9.13 -2.72 27.69
C ASN A 682 -8.11 -3.81 28.07
N TYR A 683 -8.59 -5.04 28.29
CA TYR A 683 -7.72 -6.17 28.64
C TYR A 683 -6.71 -6.55 27.56
N LEU A 684 -6.92 -6.14 26.32
CA LEU A 684 -5.98 -6.41 25.22
C LEU A 684 -4.67 -5.64 25.35
N PHE A 685 -4.68 -4.55 26.11
CA PHE A 685 -3.54 -3.64 26.17
C PHE A 685 -3.06 -3.44 27.62
N ALA A 686 -1.75 -3.37 27.82
CA ALA A 686 -1.20 -2.95 29.10
C ALA A 686 -1.68 -1.53 29.44
N LYS A 687 -1.81 -1.26 30.76
CA LYS A 687 -2.20 0.06 31.28
C LYS A 687 -1.14 1.11 30.95
#